data_44c9de6e38bdb095974a3a5600d230fb
#
_entry.id   44c9de6e38bdb095974a3a5600d230fb
#
_cell.length_a   1.000
_cell.length_b   1.000
_cell.length_c   1.000
_cell.angle_alpha   90.00
_cell.angle_beta   90.00
_cell.angle_gamma   90.00
#
_symmetry.space_group_name_H-M   'P 1'
#
loop_
_entity.id
_entity.type
_entity.pdbx_description
1 polymer ?
#
loop_
_entity_poly.entity_id
_entity_poly.type
_entity_poly.pdbx_seq_one_letter_code
_entity_poly.pdbx_strand_id
1 'polypeptide(L)'
;MAGNRRAARMGSAVSGGSAAIAFLVAIVTNYVTAQPPEWAENTVLVWSAFGVLAVVSLGLLFWERRLAAGPQDDGVRPVPLGRIAVGGHSMNPPTVSARVRGREAELERIGALVRGRGGGMVVVCGAGGLGKTTLVAEAAARARAEGRVVVWIRWRDDAGQLGHNLAQAAHILGLPESRLEEARTGRVSLVDAVWEHLATVKGWVIVVDNVDTPTRVGPGSGPPAAYRGWLRPHGGGVLLVTSRDTTRQTWGPDTDLIHLQPLADDAGGAVLLDAAPHAGTAAEAEELAVRLGGLPLGLNAAGTYLSVPTSRHRAFAAYQHALEAEFADLLGAEHPAAAIDADTARRVVRHTWDLSLDQLHQDGYTLARPVLQLLALFEPAPVPRTLMTPELVTEATGLSATAAGVDAALAGLHQYGLLHTPGTAGPGDGVPPVNQVRLHPLVRDVTAHTLTRPEPTETWIAAIDAHLARAVDATTSMPGRTGWPTARLLAVHLRSHLDRSAQRDFTTAVGTLDDLADALNNAGAASEELLLRRHLLDTETRFLGADHPDTLATRNHLASTLNDLGEHQQAAVLHHQTLTARERILGPDHPNTLTSRNNYANVLNRLGNHRQAASLHRQDLTDRERVLGLNHPDTLGSRNNLATALNRLGDHRQAADLHRRNLTDSERILGPDHPNTLSSRNNLANALNDLGEHQQAADLHRQTLTAREHVLGPNHPRTLGSRNNLASTLNDLGEHQQAADLHRQTLTAREHVLGPNHPRTLGSRNNLASTLNDLGEHQQAADLHRQTLTAREHVLGPNHPDTLTSRNNLATAQARLAETGRRRWWQLPRRR
;
A
#
# COMPACT_ATOMS: atom_id res chain seq x y z
N MET A 1 32.17 -22.01 -19.99
CA MET A 1 32.58 -23.02 -18.97
C MET A 1 33.85 -22.66 -18.18
N ALA A 2 34.58 -21.59 -18.49
CA ALA A 2 35.75 -21.15 -17.71
C ALA A 2 35.43 -20.28 -16.49
N GLY A 3 34.26 -19.62 -16.44
CA GLY A 3 33.83 -18.75 -15.33
C GLY A 3 33.42 -19.49 -14.06
N ASN A 4 32.77 -20.64 -14.19
CA ASN A 4 32.23 -21.39 -13.04
C ASN A 4 33.32 -22.13 -12.21
N ARG A 5 34.50 -22.40 -12.77
CA ARG A 5 35.59 -23.01 -12.01
C ARG A 5 36.39 -22.04 -11.15
N ARG A 6 36.31 -20.71 -11.43
CA ARG A 6 36.91 -19.66 -10.58
C ARG A 6 36.02 -19.34 -9.38
N ALA A 7 34.73 -19.31 -9.54
CA ALA A 7 33.77 -19.03 -8.43
C ALA A 7 33.79 -20.18 -7.40
N ALA A 8 33.86 -21.44 -7.84
CA ALA A 8 33.94 -22.60 -6.93
C ALA A 8 35.24 -22.67 -6.14
N ARG A 9 36.39 -22.22 -6.71
CA ARG A 9 37.65 -22.10 -5.99
C ARG A 9 37.74 -20.92 -5.02
N MET A 10 36.99 -19.86 -5.29
CA MET A 10 36.88 -18.71 -4.35
C MET A 10 35.99 -19.01 -3.13
N GLY A 11 34.90 -19.75 -3.31
CA GLY A 11 34.03 -20.16 -2.20
C GLY A 11 34.73 -21.08 -1.20
N SER A 12 35.66 -21.92 -1.63
CA SER A 12 36.45 -22.79 -0.76
C SER A 12 37.56 -22.05 0.00
N ALA A 13 38.05 -20.92 -0.49
CA ALA A 13 39.07 -20.10 0.20
C ALA A 13 38.45 -19.24 1.31
N VAL A 14 37.21 -18.75 1.14
CA VAL A 14 36.50 -17.94 2.13
C VAL A 14 36.01 -18.82 3.32
N SER A 15 35.54 -20.04 3.05
CA SER A 15 35.20 -20.99 4.11
C SER A 15 36.44 -21.47 4.92
N GLY A 16 37.60 -21.51 4.28
CA GLY A 16 38.89 -21.82 4.93
C GLY A 16 39.36 -20.72 5.90
N GLY A 17 39.13 -19.44 5.56
CA GLY A 17 39.50 -18.31 6.41
C GLY A 17 38.68 -18.23 7.71
N SER A 18 37.40 -18.42 7.63
CA SER A 18 36.50 -18.44 8.82
C SER A 18 36.79 -19.65 9.73
N ALA A 19 37.11 -20.80 9.15
CA ALA A 19 37.51 -21.99 9.92
C ALA A 19 38.87 -21.82 10.62
N ALA A 20 39.82 -21.12 9.99
CA ALA A 20 41.12 -20.81 10.59
C ALA A 20 41.01 -19.81 11.74
N ILE A 21 40.13 -18.82 11.65
CA ILE A 21 39.84 -17.86 12.75
C ILE A 21 39.15 -18.59 13.92
N ALA A 22 38.17 -19.45 13.64
CA ALA A 22 37.51 -20.24 14.68
C ALA A 22 38.48 -21.21 15.36
N PHE A 23 39.41 -21.83 14.63
CA PHE A 23 40.44 -22.70 15.15
C PHE A 23 41.45 -21.94 16.02
N LEU A 24 41.85 -20.74 15.63
CA LEU A 24 42.73 -19.85 16.41
C LEU A 24 42.08 -19.34 17.68
N VAL A 25 40.82 -18.99 17.65
CA VAL A 25 40.04 -18.63 18.87
C VAL A 25 39.94 -19.83 19.82
N ALA A 26 39.76 -21.06 19.29
CA ALA A 26 39.72 -22.27 20.07
C ALA A 26 41.10 -22.60 20.71
N ILE A 27 42.21 -22.37 20.00
CA ILE A 27 43.58 -22.51 20.55
C ILE A 27 43.83 -21.49 21.64
N VAL A 28 43.45 -20.24 21.48
CA VAL A 28 43.61 -19.19 22.49
C VAL A 28 42.77 -19.47 23.73
N THR A 29 41.55 -19.94 23.55
CA THR A 29 40.66 -20.29 24.66
C THR A 29 41.20 -21.51 25.42
N ASN A 30 41.75 -22.50 24.70
CA ASN A 30 42.35 -23.68 25.31
C ASN A 30 43.73 -23.38 25.99
N TYR A 31 44.46 -22.37 25.51
CA TYR A 31 45.72 -21.91 26.08
C TYR A 31 45.54 -21.20 27.44
N VAL A 32 44.40 -20.55 27.63
CA VAL A 32 44.08 -19.91 28.92
C VAL A 32 43.64 -20.92 29.98
N THR A 33 43.28 -22.17 29.57
CA THR A 33 42.65 -23.16 30.43
C THR A 33 43.46 -24.45 30.67
N ALA A 34 44.59 -24.70 29.93
CA ALA A 34 45.40 -25.92 30.02
C ALA A 34 46.91 -25.60 30.15
N GLN A 35 47.72 -26.52 30.68
CA GLN A 35 49.16 -26.37 30.82
C GLN A 35 49.83 -26.11 29.44
N PRO A 36 50.67 -25.05 29.30
CA PRO A 36 51.27 -24.70 28.02
C PRO A 36 52.36 -25.69 27.60
N PRO A 37 52.54 -26.04 26.30
CA PRO A 37 53.67 -26.84 25.82
C PRO A 37 54.99 -26.06 25.94
N GLU A 38 56.14 -26.79 26.08
CA GLU A 38 57.47 -26.22 26.36
C GLU A 38 57.95 -25.09 25.41
N TRP A 39 57.46 -25.05 24.13
CA TRP A 39 57.83 -23.97 23.21
C TRP A 39 57.09 -22.64 23.48
N ALA A 40 56.08 -22.63 24.31
CA ALA A 40 55.29 -21.48 24.70
C ALA A 40 55.90 -20.66 25.86
N GLU A 41 56.99 -21.14 26.45
CA GLU A 41 57.73 -20.40 27.46
C GLU A 41 58.54 -19.21 26.89
N ASN A 42 58.73 -19.18 25.55
CA ASN A 42 59.42 -18.07 24.90
C ASN A 42 58.40 -16.99 24.47
N THR A 43 58.15 -16.08 25.43
CA THR A 43 57.19 -14.95 25.27
C THR A 43 57.42 -14.12 24.03
N VAL A 44 58.64 -13.97 23.53
CA VAL A 44 58.97 -13.19 22.33
C VAL A 44 58.46 -13.89 21.07
N LEU A 45 58.60 -15.22 21.00
CA LEU A 45 58.17 -16.06 19.88
C LEU A 45 56.64 -16.12 19.78
N VAL A 46 55.96 -16.18 20.92
CA VAL A 46 54.48 -16.20 20.99
C VAL A 46 53.90 -14.84 20.58
N TRP A 47 54.44 -13.73 21.09
CA TRP A 47 53.98 -12.40 20.70
C TRP A 47 54.33 -12.05 19.27
N SER A 48 55.45 -12.51 18.71
CA SER A 48 55.78 -12.34 17.30
C SER A 48 54.83 -13.12 16.38
N ALA A 49 54.47 -14.35 16.72
CA ALA A 49 53.48 -15.12 16.01
C ALA A 49 52.07 -14.48 16.07
N PHE A 50 51.69 -13.94 17.23
CA PHE A 50 50.47 -13.14 17.35
C PHE A 50 50.46 -11.89 16.51
N GLY A 51 51.57 -11.16 16.44
CA GLY A 51 51.72 -9.97 15.62
C GLY A 51 51.56 -10.27 14.13
N VAL A 52 52.21 -11.32 13.64
CA VAL A 52 52.09 -11.77 12.27
C VAL A 52 50.66 -12.21 11.94
N LEU A 53 50.01 -12.95 12.82
CA LEU A 53 48.62 -13.40 12.63
C LEU A 53 47.62 -12.26 12.69
N ALA A 54 47.81 -11.24 13.52
CA ALA A 54 46.99 -10.05 13.58
C ALA A 54 47.14 -9.22 12.28
N VAL A 55 48.36 -9.09 11.74
CA VAL A 55 48.58 -8.37 10.45
C VAL A 55 47.97 -9.14 9.29
N VAL A 56 48.10 -10.47 9.26
CA VAL A 56 47.47 -11.32 8.24
C VAL A 56 45.94 -11.26 8.31
N SER A 57 45.38 -11.30 9.54
CA SER A 57 43.94 -11.19 9.74
C SER A 57 43.41 -9.82 9.38
N LEU A 58 44.10 -8.75 9.72
CA LEU A 58 43.79 -7.37 9.28
C LEU A 58 43.93 -7.21 7.76
N GLY A 59 44.94 -7.82 7.16
CA GLY A 59 45.11 -7.84 5.71
C GLY A 59 43.99 -8.60 4.99
N LEU A 60 43.55 -9.74 5.54
CA LEU A 60 42.43 -10.51 5.03
C LEU A 60 41.10 -9.76 5.19
N LEU A 61 40.86 -9.12 6.34
CA LEU A 61 39.68 -8.25 6.56
C LEU A 61 39.69 -7.02 5.66
N PHE A 62 40.85 -6.43 5.42
CA PHE A 62 40.99 -5.31 4.48
C PHE A 62 40.80 -5.76 3.04
N TRP A 63 41.26 -6.94 2.68
CA TRP A 63 41.06 -7.55 1.37
C TRP A 63 39.63 -8.04 1.17
N GLU A 64 39.00 -8.60 2.19
CA GLU A 64 37.57 -8.94 2.21
C GLU A 64 36.70 -7.68 2.08
N ARG A 65 37.05 -6.58 2.79
CA ARG A 65 36.40 -5.27 2.58
C ARG A 65 36.65 -4.68 1.19
N ARG A 66 37.80 -4.92 0.59
CA ARG A 66 38.11 -4.46 -0.78
C ARG A 66 37.50 -5.36 -1.85
N LEU A 67 37.25 -6.62 -1.59
CA LEU A 67 36.48 -7.52 -2.46
C LEU A 67 34.98 -7.34 -2.27
N ALA A 68 34.53 -7.00 -1.07
CA ALA A 68 33.17 -6.55 -0.79
C ALA A 68 32.92 -5.14 -1.31
N ALA A 69 33.95 -4.30 -1.48
CA ALA A 69 33.97 -3.09 -2.28
C ALA A 69 34.37 -3.46 -3.73
N GLY A 70 33.59 -4.33 -4.37
CA GLY A 70 33.40 -4.31 -5.82
C GLY A 70 33.01 -2.89 -6.21
N PRO A 71 33.06 -2.47 -7.50
CA PRO A 71 32.69 -1.12 -7.88
C PRO A 71 31.42 -0.79 -7.13
N GLN A 72 31.43 0.28 -6.34
CA GLN A 72 30.28 0.74 -5.57
C GLN A 72 29.13 0.87 -6.56
N ASP A 73 28.41 -0.21 -6.72
CA ASP A 73 27.04 -0.15 -7.13
C ASP A 73 26.40 0.65 -5.98
N ASP A 74 26.16 1.93 -6.24
CA ASP A 74 25.54 2.84 -5.29
C ASP A 74 24.29 2.15 -4.80
N GLY A 75 24.33 1.67 -3.58
CA GLY A 75 23.47 0.65 -2.99
C GLY A 75 22.00 1.01 -3.13
N VAL A 76 21.47 0.69 -4.29
CA VAL A 76 20.04 0.51 -4.51
C VAL A 76 19.69 -0.73 -3.69
N ARG A 77 19.31 -0.52 -2.44
CA ARG A 77 18.57 -1.55 -1.70
C ARG A 77 17.44 -1.97 -2.64
N PRO A 78 17.28 -3.27 -2.95
CA PRO A 78 16.15 -3.70 -3.75
C PRO A 78 14.91 -3.12 -3.07
N VAL A 79 14.25 -2.20 -3.77
CA VAL A 79 12.93 -1.72 -3.34
C VAL A 79 12.09 -2.98 -3.33
N PRO A 80 11.56 -3.41 -2.18
CA PRO A 80 10.71 -4.57 -2.15
C PRO A 80 9.53 -4.25 -3.07
N LEU A 81 9.52 -4.87 -4.24
CA LEU A 81 8.38 -4.91 -5.13
C LEU A 81 7.32 -5.76 -4.42
N GLY A 82 6.72 -5.17 -3.40
CA GLY A 82 5.42 -5.58 -2.97
C GLY A 82 4.52 -5.53 -4.20
N ARG A 83 3.60 -6.48 -4.32
CA ARG A 83 2.65 -6.59 -5.43
C ARG A 83 2.31 -5.23 -5.99
N ILE A 84 2.40 -5.07 -7.31
CA ILE A 84 1.79 -3.96 -8.01
C ILE A 84 0.28 -4.11 -7.75
N ALA A 85 -0.17 -3.68 -6.59
CA ALA A 85 -1.57 -3.58 -6.30
C ALA A 85 -2.08 -2.47 -7.22
N VAL A 86 -2.84 -2.85 -8.24
CA VAL A 86 -3.72 -1.95 -8.96
C VAL A 86 -4.82 -1.59 -7.98
N GLY A 87 -4.43 -0.95 -6.91
CA GLY A 87 -5.26 -0.55 -5.78
C GLY A 87 -5.46 0.95 -5.83
N GLY A 88 -6.62 1.38 -6.31
CA GLY A 88 -7.35 2.53 -5.79
C GLY A 88 -6.79 3.94 -5.93
N HIS A 89 -5.65 4.16 -6.54
CA HIS A 89 -5.16 5.50 -6.83
C HIS A 89 -5.30 5.73 -8.33
N SER A 90 -6.28 6.54 -8.70
CA SER A 90 -6.47 6.99 -10.07
C SER A 90 -5.14 7.55 -10.62
N MET A 91 -4.53 6.84 -11.56
CA MET A 91 -3.41 7.34 -12.36
C MET A 91 -3.90 8.30 -13.48
N ASN A 92 -5.11 8.80 -13.34
CA ASN A 92 -5.68 9.77 -14.24
C ASN A 92 -5.31 11.20 -13.79
N PRO A 93 -5.05 12.10 -14.73
CA PRO A 93 -4.88 13.51 -14.41
C PRO A 93 -6.14 14.06 -13.73
N PRO A 94 -5.98 15.04 -12.82
CA PRO A 94 -7.11 15.75 -12.25
C PRO A 94 -7.86 16.50 -13.35
N THR A 95 -9.18 16.60 -13.22
CA THR A 95 -10.00 17.36 -14.14
C THR A 95 -9.75 18.86 -13.95
N VAL A 96 -9.44 19.57 -15.03
CA VAL A 96 -9.32 21.03 -15.02
C VAL A 96 -10.72 21.58 -15.26
N SER A 97 -11.33 22.18 -14.25
CA SER A 97 -12.69 22.72 -14.30
C SER A 97 -12.75 24.16 -14.80
N ALA A 98 -11.64 24.89 -14.74
CA ALA A 98 -11.54 26.28 -15.15
C ALA A 98 -10.63 26.44 -16.38
N ARG A 99 -10.90 27.45 -17.21
CA ARG A 99 -10.07 27.77 -18.37
C ARG A 99 -8.72 28.27 -17.92
N VAL A 100 -7.63 27.66 -18.42
CA VAL A 100 -6.27 28.11 -18.14
C VAL A 100 -5.98 29.37 -18.95
N ARG A 101 -5.68 30.49 -18.29
CA ARG A 101 -5.41 31.78 -18.87
C ARG A 101 -3.95 32.17 -18.66
N GLY A 102 -3.37 32.90 -19.65
CA GLY A 102 -2.03 33.48 -19.53
C GLY A 102 -0.90 32.46 -19.40
N ARG A 103 -1.09 31.24 -19.92
CA ARG A 103 -0.13 30.13 -19.91
C ARG A 103 0.08 29.49 -21.27
N GLU A 104 -0.30 30.22 -22.31
CA GLU A 104 -0.28 29.74 -23.70
C GLU A 104 1.14 29.38 -24.15
N ALA A 105 2.13 30.18 -23.75
CA ALA A 105 3.54 29.96 -24.10
C ALA A 105 4.10 28.69 -23.44
N GLU A 106 3.82 28.49 -22.16
CA GLU A 106 4.26 27.30 -21.42
C GLU A 106 3.54 26.05 -21.93
N LEU A 107 2.23 26.14 -22.24
CA LEU A 107 1.47 25.04 -22.82
C LEU A 107 1.99 24.66 -24.19
N GLU A 108 2.31 25.64 -25.05
CA GLU A 108 2.88 25.39 -26.38
C GLU A 108 4.25 24.78 -26.28
N ARG A 109 5.11 25.25 -25.36
CA ARG A 109 6.43 24.67 -25.09
C ARG A 109 6.34 23.21 -24.66
N ILE A 110 5.46 22.88 -23.71
CA ILE A 110 5.20 21.50 -23.31
C ILE A 110 4.62 20.69 -24.48
N GLY A 111 3.66 21.24 -25.21
CA GLY A 111 3.04 20.63 -26.37
C GLY A 111 4.06 20.34 -27.49
N ALA A 112 5.00 21.23 -27.76
CA ALA A 112 6.06 21.03 -28.76
C ALA A 112 6.94 19.83 -28.39
N LEU A 113 7.30 19.67 -27.10
CA LEU A 113 8.08 18.53 -26.61
C LEU A 113 7.26 17.21 -26.70
N VAL A 114 5.96 17.25 -26.37
CA VAL A 114 5.07 16.07 -26.48
C VAL A 114 4.89 15.62 -27.94
N ARG A 115 4.80 16.58 -28.89
CA ARG A 115 4.70 16.28 -30.33
C ARG A 115 6.04 15.91 -30.95
N GLY A 116 7.15 16.31 -30.32
CA GLY A 116 8.51 16.04 -30.79
C GLY A 116 8.84 14.54 -30.89
N ARG A 117 9.87 14.21 -31.67
CA ARG A 117 10.34 12.82 -31.83
C ARG A 117 11.34 12.38 -30.76
N GLY A 118 11.82 13.31 -29.92
CA GLY A 118 12.76 13.06 -28.81
C GLY A 118 12.02 13.06 -27.49
N GLY A 119 12.33 12.15 -26.59
CA GLY A 119 11.84 12.18 -25.21
C GLY A 119 12.59 13.24 -24.40
N GLY A 120 12.07 13.60 -23.21
CA GLY A 120 12.73 14.55 -22.33
C GLY A 120 12.04 14.67 -20.96
N MET A 121 12.71 15.35 -20.06
CA MET A 121 12.14 15.70 -18.76
C MET A 121 11.88 17.20 -18.71
N VAL A 122 10.66 17.57 -18.37
CA VAL A 122 10.24 18.95 -18.15
C VAL A 122 9.85 19.10 -16.68
N VAL A 123 10.43 20.08 -16.03
CA VAL A 123 10.07 20.42 -14.65
C VAL A 123 9.39 21.79 -14.64
N VAL A 124 8.11 21.79 -14.28
CA VAL A 124 7.35 23.01 -14.03
C VAL A 124 7.55 23.40 -12.58
N CYS A 125 8.29 24.48 -12.34
CA CYS A 125 8.71 24.89 -11.02
C CYS A 125 8.27 26.31 -10.66
N GLY A 126 8.25 26.60 -9.36
CA GLY A 126 7.87 27.91 -8.81
C GLY A 126 7.13 27.80 -7.49
N ALA A 127 6.79 28.93 -6.89
CA ALA A 127 6.13 29.04 -5.59
C ALA A 127 4.78 28.29 -5.53
N GLY A 128 4.28 28.04 -4.31
CA GLY A 128 2.93 27.51 -4.09
C GLY A 128 1.86 28.45 -4.66
N GLY A 129 0.77 27.89 -5.21
CA GLY A 129 -0.35 28.68 -5.72
C GLY A 129 -0.21 29.23 -7.14
N LEU A 130 0.93 29.07 -7.82
CA LEU A 130 1.16 29.51 -9.19
C LEU A 130 0.49 28.68 -10.28
N GLY A 131 -0.26 27.61 -9.92
CA GLY A 131 -1.00 26.82 -10.89
C GLY A 131 -0.18 25.74 -11.61
N LYS A 132 0.97 25.27 -11.06
CA LYS A 132 1.82 24.24 -11.65
C LYS A 132 1.05 22.97 -11.99
N THR A 133 0.32 22.40 -11.02
CA THR A 133 -0.50 21.21 -11.21
C THR A 133 -1.59 21.43 -12.26
N THR A 134 -2.25 22.60 -12.28
CA THR A 134 -3.28 22.95 -13.25
C THR A 134 -2.73 23.03 -14.68
N LEU A 135 -1.57 23.68 -14.84
CA LEU A 135 -0.88 23.78 -16.14
C LEU A 135 -0.53 22.41 -16.70
N VAL A 136 0.09 21.55 -15.86
CA VAL A 136 0.49 20.20 -16.27
C VAL A 136 -0.73 19.30 -16.51
N ALA A 137 -1.82 19.48 -15.76
CA ALA A 137 -3.08 18.76 -15.99
C ALA A 137 -3.72 19.15 -17.33
N GLU A 138 -3.72 20.42 -17.69
CA GLU A 138 -4.18 20.91 -19.00
C GLU A 138 -3.30 20.37 -20.14
N ALA A 139 -1.97 20.41 -19.97
CA ALA A 139 -1.03 19.83 -20.93
C ALA A 139 -1.24 18.31 -21.10
N ALA A 140 -1.49 17.60 -20.02
CA ALA A 140 -1.80 16.17 -20.01
C ALA A 140 -3.14 15.87 -20.70
N ALA A 141 -4.17 16.70 -20.50
CA ALA A 141 -5.45 16.59 -21.17
C ALA A 141 -5.32 16.79 -22.69
N ARG A 142 -4.55 17.80 -23.11
CA ARG A 142 -4.23 18.03 -24.54
C ARG A 142 -3.46 16.87 -25.15
N ALA A 143 -2.45 16.35 -24.47
CA ALA A 143 -1.69 15.18 -24.93
C ALA A 143 -2.58 13.95 -25.10
N ARG A 144 -3.54 13.73 -24.19
CA ARG A 144 -4.52 12.64 -24.29
C ARG A 144 -5.47 12.85 -25.47
N ALA A 145 -5.92 14.07 -25.72
CA ALA A 145 -6.75 14.39 -26.89
C ALA A 145 -6.00 14.16 -28.23
N GLU A 146 -4.67 14.30 -28.22
CA GLU A 146 -3.78 13.96 -29.35
C GLU A 146 -3.47 12.45 -29.44
N GLY A 147 -4.10 11.59 -28.61
CA GLY A 147 -3.95 10.13 -28.63
C GLY A 147 -2.70 9.61 -27.89
N ARG A 148 -2.07 10.41 -27.06
CA ARG A 148 -0.94 9.98 -26.22
C ARG A 148 -1.43 9.20 -24.99
N VAL A 149 -0.65 8.22 -24.55
CA VAL A 149 -0.88 7.53 -23.27
C VAL A 149 -0.36 8.43 -22.15
N VAL A 150 -1.26 8.83 -21.26
CA VAL A 150 -0.94 9.74 -20.15
C VAL A 150 -1.12 9.00 -18.83
N VAL A 151 -0.08 8.99 -17.99
CA VAL A 151 -0.09 8.41 -16.65
C VAL A 151 0.23 9.51 -15.64
N TRP A 152 -0.61 9.63 -14.60
CA TRP A 152 -0.45 10.62 -13.54
C TRP A 152 -0.02 9.96 -12.23
N ILE A 153 1.12 10.38 -11.69
CA ILE A 153 1.68 9.90 -10.42
C ILE A 153 1.75 11.10 -9.46
N ARG A 154 1.21 10.95 -8.27
CA ARG A 154 1.35 11.95 -7.21
C ARG A 154 2.45 11.54 -6.26
N TRP A 155 3.47 12.39 -6.12
CA TRP A 155 4.55 12.22 -5.14
C TRP A 155 4.01 12.35 -3.71
N ARG A 156 4.45 11.47 -2.82
CA ARG A 156 4.04 11.43 -1.40
C ARG A 156 5.23 11.28 -0.45
N ASP A 157 6.39 11.79 -0.84
CA ASP A 157 7.65 11.72 -0.08
C ASP A 157 8.14 10.27 0.20
N ASP A 158 7.78 9.33 -0.67
CA ASP A 158 8.15 7.92 -0.61
C ASP A 158 8.74 7.44 -1.95
N ALA A 159 10.06 7.25 -1.99
CA ALA A 159 10.78 6.78 -3.18
C ALA A 159 10.40 5.35 -3.59
N GLY A 160 10.04 4.50 -2.63
CA GLY A 160 9.58 3.14 -2.89
C GLY A 160 8.23 3.14 -3.60
N GLN A 161 7.30 3.95 -3.13
CA GLN A 161 5.99 4.12 -3.77
C GLN A 161 6.11 4.74 -5.16
N LEU A 162 7.01 5.71 -5.35
CA LEU A 162 7.26 6.29 -6.68
C LEU A 162 7.79 5.23 -7.64
N GLY A 163 8.76 4.43 -7.20
CA GLY A 163 9.32 3.34 -7.99
C GLY A 163 8.26 2.32 -8.40
N HIS A 164 7.40 1.96 -7.47
CA HIS A 164 6.25 1.09 -7.73
C HIS A 164 5.29 1.67 -8.78
N ASN A 165 4.93 2.96 -8.64
CA ASN A 165 4.03 3.63 -9.58
C ASN A 165 4.67 3.78 -10.98
N LEU A 166 5.97 4.04 -11.07
CA LEU A 166 6.69 4.09 -12.35
C LEU A 166 6.81 2.72 -13.01
N ALA A 167 7.04 1.66 -12.23
CA ALA A 167 7.02 0.29 -12.74
C ALA A 167 5.64 -0.09 -13.28
N GLN A 168 4.57 0.32 -12.59
CA GLN A 168 3.19 0.15 -13.05
C GLN A 168 2.92 0.95 -14.34
N ALA A 169 3.39 2.20 -14.42
CA ALA A 169 3.28 3.00 -15.63
C ALA A 169 4.02 2.33 -16.82
N ALA A 170 5.22 1.82 -16.59
CA ALA A 170 5.98 1.09 -17.60
C ALA A 170 5.26 -0.20 -18.03
N HIS A 171 4.62 -0.90 -17.10
CA HIS A 171 3.83 -2.09 -17.40
C HIS A 171 2.57 -1.77 -18.23
N ILE A 172 1.85 -0.69 -17.92
CA ILE A 172 0.75 -0.17 -18.75
C ILE A 172 1.24 0.13 -20.17
N LEU A 173 2.48 0.58 -20.30
CA LEU A 173 3.15 0.86 -21.58
C LEU A 173 3.80 -0.38 -22.22
N GLY A 174 3.58 -1.58 -21.67
CA GLY A 174 3.99 -2.86 -22.25
C GLY A 174 5.29 -3.46 -21.72
N LEU A 175 5.82 -3.01 -20.59
CA LEU A 175 6.97 -3.66 -19.94
C LEU A 175 6.61 -5.11 -19.59
N PRO A 176 7.35 -6.10 -20.11
CA PRO A 176 7.06 -7.51 -19.87
C PRO A 176 7.23 -7.89 -18.40
N GLU A 177 6.34 -8.75 -17.91
CA GLU A 177 6.37 -9.26 -16.53
C GLU A 177 7.70 -9.99 -16.22
N SER A 178 8.30 -10.67 -17.22
CA SER A 178 9.59 -11.34 -17.07
C SER A 178 10.71 -10.37 -16.66
N ARG A 179 10.67 -9.13 -17.16
CA ARG A 179 11.69 -8.10 -16.79
C ARG A 179 11.45 -7.57 -15.37
N LEU A 180 10.19 -7.46 -14.94
CA LEU A 180 9.86 -7.13 -13.56
C LEU A 180 10.31 -8.25 -12.61
N GLU A 181 10.17 -9.52 -13.01
CA GLU A 181 10.62 -10.66 -12.23
C GLU A 181 12.16 -10.73 -12.14
N GLU A 182 12.88 -10.40 -13.22
CA GLU A 182 14.34 -10.24 -13.18
C GLU A 182 14.76 -9.16 -12.18
N ALA A 183 14.03 -8.06 -12.14
CA ALA A 183 14.27 -6.99 -11.18
C ALA A 183 13.96 -7.41 -9.72
N ARG A 184 12.90 -8.19 -9.50
CA ARG A 184 12.56 -8.75 -8.17
C ARG A 184 13.61 -9.72 -7.65
N THR A 185 14.17 -10.51 -8.55
CA THR A 185 15.24 -11.47 -8.21
C THR A 185 16.61 -10.81 -8.08
N GLY A 186 16.70 -9.49 -8.24
CA GLY A 186 17.96 -8.73 -8.16
C GLY A 186 18.93 -8.95 -9.33
N ARG A 187 18.47 -9.52 -10.45
CA ARG A 187 19.29 -9.72 -11.65
C ARG A 187 19.48 -8.44 -12.45
N VAL A 188 18.51 -7.54 -12.36
CA VAL A 188 18.51 -6.23 -13.01
C VAL A 188 18.01 -5.20 -12.00
N SER A 189 18.52 -3.97 -12.04
CA SER A 189 17.97 -2.86 -11.27
C SER A 189 16.56 -2.55 -11.77
N LEU A 190 15.58 -2.42 -10.86
CA LEU A 190 14.22 -2.05 -11.25
C LEU A 190 14.17 -0.71 -11.98
N VAL A 191 14.95 0.27 -11.50
CA VAL A 191 15.06 1.59 -12.13
C VAL A 191 15.52 1.46 -13.57
N ASP A 192 16.54 0.65 -13.81
CA ASP A 192 17.10 0.45 -15.15
C ASP A 192 16.14 -0.33 -16.05
N ALA A 193 15.50 -1.40 -15.55
CA ALA A 193 14.51 -2.15 -16.31
C ALA A 193 13.32 -1.26 -16.76
N VAL A 194 12.86 -0.35 -15.90
CA VAL A 194 11.79 0.60 -16.21
C VAL A 194 12.26 1.59 -17.28
N TRP A 195 13.44 2.20 -17.12
CA TRP A 195 13.91 3.24 -18.03
C TRP A 195 14.41 2.70 -19.35
N GLU A 196 15.04 1.52 -19.41
CA GLU A 196 15.37 0.81 -20.66
C GLU A 196 14.10 0.57 -21.49
N HIS A 197 13.02 0.13 -20.86
CA HIS A 197 11.74 -0.07 -21.53
C HIS A 197 11.13 1.25 -22.02
N LEU A 198 11.03 2.26 -21.14
CA LEU A 198 10.49 3.57 -21.48
C LEU A 198 11.28 4.29 -22.59
N ALA A 199 12.55 3.96 -22.77
CA ALA A 199 13.36 4.45 -23.88
C ALA A 199 12.94 3.84 -25.22
N THR A 200 12.43 2.62 -25.24
CA THR A 200 11.98 1.94 -26.47
C THR A 200 10.57 2.31 -26.89
N VAL A 201 9.69 2.65 -25.93
CA VAL A 201 8.28 3.03 -26.18
C VAL A 201 8.19 4.52 -26.48
N LYS A 202 7.53 4.87 -27.57
CA LYS A 202 7.39 6.27 -28.01
C LYS A 202 6.03 6.86 -27.66
N GLY A 203 6.01 8.15 -27.35
CA GLY A 203 4.79 8.95 -27.28
C GLY A 203 3.99 8.79 -25.99
N TRP A 204 4.57 8.33 -24.91
CA TRP A 204 3.98 8.38 -23.59
C TRP A 204 4.22 9.75 -22.92
N VAL A 205 3.33 10.10 -21.99
CA VAL A 205 3.48 11.23 -21.07
C VAL A 205 3.28 10.72 -19.65
N ILE A 206 4.31 10.78 -18.85
CA ILE A 206 4.23 10.45 -17.43
C ILE A 206 4.37 11.74 -16.63
N VAL A 207 3.41 11.98 -15.74
CA VAL A 207 3.41 13.13 -14.83
C VAL A 207 3.77 12.67 -13.43
N VAL A 208 4.73 13.35 -12.80
CA VAL A 208 5.02 13.18 -11.37
C VAL A 208 4.77 14.53 -10.68
N ASP A 209 3.64 14.59 -9.97
CA ASP A 209 3.12 15.83 -9.40
C ASP A 209 3.57 16.02 -7.94
N ASN A 210 3.96 17.26 -7.62
CA ASN A 210 4.30 17.74 -6.27
C ASN A 210 5.63 17.21 -5.70
N VAL A 211 6.68 17.14 -6.51
CA VAL A 211 8.04 16.72 -6.08
C VAL A 211 8.74 17.90 -5.36
N ASP A 212 8.32 18.17 -4.13
CA ASP A 212 8.85 19.29 -3.33
C ASP A 212 10.12 18.91 -2.56
N THR A 213 10.45 17.63 -2.46
CA THR A 213 11.67 17.07 -1.86
C THR A 213 12.47 16.24 -2.87
N PRO A 214 13.03 16.88 -3.93
CA PRO A 214 13.66 16.16 -5.04
C PRO A 214 14.86 15.28 -4.63
N THR A 215 15.54 15.59 -3.53
CA THR A 215 16.63 14.78 -3.00
C THR A 215 16.20 13.43 -2.43
N ARG A 216 14.90 13.24 -2.18
CA ARG A 216 14.32 11.99 -1.65
C ARG A 216 13.73 11.08 -2.75
N VAL A 217 13.72 11.53 -4.00
CA VAL A 217 13.08 10.82 -5.12
C VAL A 217 13.86 9.58 -5.58
N GLY A 218 15.13 9.50 -5.26
CA GLY A 218 16.01 8.42 -5.75
C GLY A 218 16.08 7.20 -4.84
N PRO A 219 16.48 6.03 -5.36
CA PRO A 219 16.89 4.89 -4.54
C PRO A 219 18.25 5.15 -3.88
N GLY A 220 18.44 6.27 -3.30
CA GLY A 220 19.62 6.79 -2.63
C GLY A 220 19.42 8.29 -2.41
N SER A 221 20.10 8.87 -1.44
CA SER A 221 20.02 10.32 -1.14
C SER A 221 20.86 11.14 -2.15
N GLY A 222 20.37 11.24 -3.40
CA GLY A 222 21.03 12.00 -4.45
C GLY A 222 20.08 12.91 -5.23
N PRO A 223 20.56 14.04 -5.79
CA PRO A 223 19.73 14.92 -6.59
C PRO A 223 19.32 14.23 -7.91
N PRO A 224 18.14 14.57 -8.47
CA PRO A 224 17.72 14.10 -9.80
C PRO A 224 18.75 14.36 -10.90
N ALA A 225 19.56 15.40 -10.78
CA ALA A 225 20.64 15.76 -11.71
C ALA A 225 21.68 14.65 -11.96
N ALA A 226 21.78 13.67 -11.09
CA ALA A 226 22.63 12.49 -11.29
C ALA A 226 22.07 11.53 -12.34
N TYR A 227 20.78 11.64 -12.70
CA TYR A 227 20.05 10.81 -13.68
C TYR A 227 20.15 9.31 -13.45
N ARG A 228 20.45 8.88 -12.22
CA ARG A 228 20.56 7.47 -11.81
C ARG A 228 19.34 6.99 -11.04
N GLY A 229 18.47 7.94 -10.60
CA GLY A 229 17.26 7.67 -9.83
C GLY A 229 16.02 7.42 -10.68
N TRP A 230 14.88 7.62 -10.05
CA TRP A 230 13.54 7.42 -10.64
C TRP A 230 13.16 8.50 -11.67
N LEU A 231 13.80 9.68 -11.66
CA LEU A 231 13.56 10.75 -12.62
C LEU A 231 14.75 10.84 -13.57
N ARG A 232 14.52 10.56 -14.86
CA ARG A 232 15.56 10.60 -15.92
C ARG A 232 15.03 11.35 -17.14
N PRO A 233 15.85 12.19 -17.78
CA PRO A 233 15.45 12.92 -18.99
C PRO A 233 15.45 12.06 -20.27
N HIS A 234 15.90 10.81 -20.20
CA HIS A 234 16.07 9.93 -21.34
C HIS A 234 14.88 8.97 -21.47
N GLY A 235 14.16 9.04 -22.60
CA GLY A 235 13.03 8.15 -22.86
C GLY A 235 12.42 8.39 -24.23
N GLY A 236 11.50 7.50 -24.65
CA GLY A 236 10.75 7.65 -25.90
C GLY A 236 9.53 8.57 -25.78
N GLY A 237 9.27 9.15 -24.61
CA GLY A 237 8.20 10.07 -24.30
C GLY A 237 8.62 11.20 -23.38
N VAL A 238 7.65 11.90 -22.79
CA VAL A 238 7.91 13.08 -21.95
C VAL A 238 7.57 12.80 -20.49
N LEU A 239 8.54 13.06 -19.61
CA LEU A 239 8.35 13.09 -18.17
C LEU A 239 8.08 14.53 -17.73
N LEU A 240 6.88 14.80 -17.21
CA LEU A 240 6.49 16.09 -16.65
C LEU A 240 6.57 16.02 -15.13
N VAL A 241 7.28 16.95 -14.52
CA VAL A 241 7.42 17.02 -13.05
C VAL A 241 6.94 18.38 -12.58
N THR A 242 6.18 18.43 -11.47
CA THR A 242 5.91 19.69 -10.78
C THR A 242 6.69 19.76 -9.47
N SER A 243 7.30 20.90 -9.16
CA SER A 243 8.13 21.10 -7.97
C SER A 243 8.10 22.55 -7.49
N ARG A 244 8.46 22.76 -6.21
CA ARG A 244 8.82 24.09 -5.67
C ARG A 244 10.31 24.40 -5.85
N ASP A 245 11.15 23.37 -6.04
CA ASP A 245 12.58 23.56 -6.26
C ASP A 245 12.83 24.07 -7.68
N THR A 246 13.42 25.27 -7.76
CA THR A 246 13.75 25.99 -9.01
C THR A 246 15.21 25.84 -9.39
N THR A 247 16.00 25.08 -8.63
CA THR A 247 17.44 25.04 -8.71
C THR A 247 17.92 24.17 -9.85
N ARG A 248 18.60 24.75 -10.85
CA ARG A 248 19.14 24.00 -12.00
C ARG A 248 20.07 22.85 -11.61
N GLN A 249 20.85 23.04 -10.54
CA GLN A 249 21.76 22.00 -10.01
C GLN A 249 21.04 20.76 -9.50
N THR A 250 19.82 20.92 -8.98
CA THR A 250 18.99 19.81 -8.52
C THR A 250 18.48 18.95 -9.69
N TRP A 251 18.09 19.60 -10.80
CA TRP A 251 17.41 18.94 -11.92
C TRP A 251 18.34 18.53 -13.07
N GLY A 252 19.52 19.13 -13.17
CA GLY A 252 20.55 18.82 -14.18
C GLY A 252 20.40 19.56 -15.50
N PRO A 253 21.43 19.48 -16.36
CA PRO A 253 21.51 20.24 -17.62
C PRO A 253 20.51 19.80 -18.68
N ASP A 254 20.18 18.49 -18.74
CA ASP A 254 19.34 17.89 -19.77
C ASP A 254 17.83 17.98 -19.47
N THR A 255 17.48 18.73 -18.42
CA THR A 255 16.10 18.96 -18.02
C THR A 255 15.61 20.31 -18.51
N ASP A 256 14.41 20.37 -19.08
CA ASP A 256 13.77 21.63 -19.47
C ASP A 256 13.04 22.21 -18.26
N LEU A 257 13.55 23.32 -17.70
CA LEU A 257 12.93 24.01 -16.57
C LEU A 257 11.98 25.11 -17.07
N ILE A 258 10.73 25.02 -16.64
CA ILE A 258 9.70 26.04 -16.87
C ILE A 258 9.40 26.71 -15.54
N HIS A 259 9.95 27.91 -15.34
CA HIS A 259 9.75 28.72 -14.14
C HIS A 259 8.44 29.49 -14.26
N LEU A 260 7.40 29.08 -13.51
CA LEU A 260 6.16 29.82 -13.47
C LEU A 260 6.31 31.10 -12.66
N GLN A 261 5.91 32.18 -13.26
CA GLN A 261 5.73 33.47 -12.64
C GLN A 261 4.26 33.69 -12.27
N PRO A 262 3.89 34.65 -11.43
CA PRO A 262 2.52 35.13 -11.32
C PRO A 262 1.93 35.43 -12.71
N LEU A 263 0.62 35.38 -12.83
CA LEU A 263 -0.06 35.77 -14.07
C LEU A 263 0.13 37.27 -14.34
N ALA A 264 0.23 37.65 -15.60
CA ALA A 264 0.16 39.03 -16.01
C ALA A 264 -1.22 39.62 -15.67
N ASP A 265 -1.29 40.95 -15.53
CA ASP A 265 -2.47 41.63 -15.00
C ASP A 265 -3.72 41.35 -15.81
N ASP A 266 -3.62 41.39 -17.14
CA ASP A 266 -4.68 41.07 -18.09
C ASP A 266 -5.18 39.62 -17.98
N ALA A 267 -4.24 38.67 -17.84
CA ALA A 267 -4.54 37.26 -17.67
C ALA A 267 -5.17 37.00 -16.28
N GLY A 268 -4.69 37.66 -15.25
CA GLY A 268 -5.25 37.62 -13.90
C GLY A 268 -6.67 38.19 -13.86
N GLY A 269 -6.89 39.33 -14.52
CA GLY A 269 -8.20 39.95 -14.69
C GLY A 269 -9.16 39.03 -15.43
N ALA A 270 -8.70 38.35 -16.50
CA ALA A 270 -9.51 37.38 -17.25
C ALA A 270 -9.93 36.17 -16.38
N VAL A 271 -9.08 35.69 -15.46
CA VAL A 271 -9.44 34.62 -14.49
C VAL A 271 -10.57 35.08 -13.57
N LEU A 272 -10.50 36.32 -13.06
CA LEU A 272 -11.54 36.91 -12.21
C LEU A 272 -12.86 37.08 -12.95
N LEU A 273 -12.82 37.58 -14.19
CA LEU A 273 -13.99 37.72 -15.04
C LEU A 273 -14.63 36.38 -15.43
N ASP A 274 -13.83 35.34 -15.70
CA ASP A 274 -14.34 33.99 -15.96
C ASP A 274 -15.11 33.44 -14.74
N ALA A 275 -14.63 33.75 -13.51
CA ALA A 275 -15.27 33.29 -12.28
C ALA A 275 -16.46 34.16 -11.84
N ALA A 276 -16.38 35.47 -12.02
CA ALA A 276 -17.39 36.43 -11.57
C ALA A 276 -17.69 37.51 -12.66
N PRO A 277 -18.33 37.15 -13.77
CA PRO A 277 -18.52 38.07 -14.91
C PRO A 277 -19.42 39.27 -14.61
N HIS A 278 -20.18 39.24 -13.53
CA HIS A 278 -21.07 40.29 -13.07
C HIS A 278 -20.45 41.26 -12.07
N ALA A 279 -19.17 41.00 -11.63
CA ALA A 279 -18.56 41.76 -10.51
C ALA A 279 -17.97 43.12 -10.93
N GLY A 280 -17.87 43.45 -12.22
CA GLY A 280 -17.37 44.73 -12.69
C GLY A 280 -16.75 44.67 -14.09
N THR A 281 -15.92 45.67 -14.39
CA THR A 281 -15.25 45.85 -15.68
C THR A 281 -13.93 45.05 -15.74
N ALA A 282 -13.39 44.94 -16.95
CA ALA A 282 -12.07 44.31 -17.15
C ALA A 282 -10.95 45.08 -16.43
N ALA A 283 -11.02 46.42 -16.46
CA ALA A 283 -10.01 47.24 -15.76
C ALA A 283 -10.03 47.05 -14.26
N GLU A 284 -11.22 46.98 -13.62
CA GLU A 284 -11.34 46.69 -12.17
C GLU A 284 -10.87 45.26 -11.83
N ALA A 285 -11.09 44.29 -12.71
CA ALA A 285 -10.60 42.93 -12.56
C ALA A 285 -9.06 42.88 -12.66
N GLU A 286 -8.47 43.62 -13.59
CA GLU A 286 -6.99 43.74 -13.71
C GLU A 286 -6.36 44.42 -12.48
N GLU A 287 -6.97 45.51 -11.99
CA GLU A 287 -6.51 46.17 -10.77
C GLU A 287 -6.56 45.22 -9.56
N LEU A 288 -7.63 44.45 -9.40
CA LEU A 288 -7.73 43.46 -8.35
C LEU A 288 -6.70 42.33 -8.54
N ALA A 289 -6.44 41.89 -9.78
CA ALA A 289 -5.44 40.90 -10.09
C ALA A 289 -4.03 41.35 -9.71
N VAL A 290 -3.67 42.65 -9.98
CA VAL A 290 -2.43 43.24 -9.50
C VAL A 290 -2.35 43.21 -7.98
N ARG A 291 -3.45 43.56 -7.31
CA ARG A 291 -3.51 43.56 -5.84
C ARG A 291 -3.33 42.17 -5.23
N LEU A 292 -3.84 41.14 -5.88
CA LEU A 292 -3.67 39.74 -5.52
C LEU A 292 -2.32 39.15 -6.00
N GLY A 293 -1.44 39.99 -6.57
CA GLY A 293 -0.11 39.61 -7.04
C GLY A 293 -0.13 38.62 -8.20
N GLY A 294 -1.19 38.57 -9.00
CA GLY A 294 -1.32 37.62 -10.13
C GLY A 294 -1.30 36.13 -9.71
N LEU A 295 -1.58 35.82 -8.44
CA LEU A 295 -1.53 34.46 -7.94
C LEU A 295 -2.81 33.69 -8.33
N PRO A 296 -2.76 32.67 -9.21
CA PRO A 296 -3.95 31.93 -9.69
C PRO A 296 -4.87 31.42 -8.58
N LEU A 297 -4.30 31.00 -7.45
CA LEU A 297 -5.09 30.52 -6.32
C LEU A 297 -5.83 31.66 -5.60
N GLY A 298 -5.16 32.79 -5.38
CA GLY A 298 -5.79 34.00 -4.82
C GLY A 298 -6.89 34.54 -5.73
N LEU A 299 -6.61 34.58 -7.04
CA LEU A 299 -7.57 35.01 -8.06
C LEU A 299 -8.80 34.11 -8.10
N ASN A 300 -8.61 32.78 -8.05
CA ASN A 300 -9.72 31.84 -8.03
C ASN A 300 -10.55 31.94 -6.74
N ALA A 301 -9.91 32.11 -5.59
CA ALA A 301 -10.61 32.31 -4.31
C ALA A 301 -11.42 33.62 -4.31
N ALA A 302 -10.84 34.72 -4.76
CA ALA A 302 -11.54 36.00 -4.89
C ALA A 302 -12.70 35.91 -5.91
N GLY A 303 -12.47 35.31 -7.08
CA GLY A 303 -13.50 35.07 -8.07
C GLY A 303 -14.67 34.21 -7.54
N THR A 304 -14.35 33.14 -6.81
CA THR A 304 -15.37 32.31 -6.16
C THR A 304 -16.19 33.12 -5.14
N TYR A 305 -15.52 33.89 -4.26
CA TYR A 305 -16.20 34.77 -3.30
C TYR A 305 -17.16 35.74 -4.01
N LEU A 306 -16.67 36.43 -5.06
CA LEU A 306 -17.44 37.42 -5.80
C LEU A 306 -18.62 36.81 -6.57
N SER A 307 -18.54 35.53 -6.96
CA SER A 307 -19.60 34.79 -7.65
C SER A 307 -20.78 34.41 -6.74
N VAL A 308 -20.55 34.35 -5.42
CA VAL A 308 -21.59 33.93 -4.47
C VAL A 308 -22.63 35.05 -4.28
N PRO A 309 -23.93 34.80 -4.46
CA PRO A 309 -24.98 35.84 -4.35
C PRO A 309 -25.09 36.52 -2.98
N THR A 310 -24.71 35.82 -1.91
CA THR A 310 -24.78 36.31 -0.52
C THR A 310 -23.54 37.06 -0.08
N SER A 311 -22.47 37.07 -0.88
CA SER A 311 -21.23 37.77 -0.53
C SER A 311 -21.46 39.29 -0.33
N ARG A 312 -20.88 39.82 0.75
CA ARG A 312 -20.99 41.25 1.11
C ARG A 312 -20.39 42.16 0.02
N HIS A 313 -19.25 41.80 -0.54
CA HIS A 313 -18.54 42.53 -1.57
C HIS A 313 -18.71 41.80 -2.90
N ARG A 314 -19.61 42.27 -3.79
CA ARG A 314 -19.90 41.59 -5.05
C ARG A 314 -19.32 42.29 -6.29
N ALA A 315 -18.63 43.42 -6.08
CA ALA A 315 -17.91 44.14 -7.11
C ALA A 315 -16.40 44.05 -6.87
N PHE A 316 -15.61 44.03 -7.95
CA PHE A 316 -14.14 43.95 -7.86
C PHE A 316 -13.57 45.10 -7.05
N ALA A 317 -13.98 46.33 -7.31
CA ALA A 317 -13.54 47.53 -6.57
C ALA A 317 -13.91 47.47 -5.07
N ALA A 318 -15.13 47.01 -4.72
CA ALA A 318 -15.54 46.85 -3.32
C ALA A 318 -14.74 45.79 -2.56
N TYR A 319 -14.44 44.66 -3.23
CA TYR A 319 -13.61 43.59 -2.69
C TYR A 319 -12.16 44.06 -2.50
N GLN A 320 -11.59 44.78 -3.49
CA GLN A 320 -10.27 45.37 -3.40
C GLN A 320 -10.16 46.34 -2.22
N HIS A 321 -11.15 47.23 -2.05
CA HIS A 321 -11.15 48.20 -0.93
C HIS A 321 -11.20 47.48 0.44
N ALA A 322 -11.97 46.36 0.55
CA ALA A 322 -12.00 45.57 1.75
C ALA A 322 -10.63 44.91 2.05
N LEU A 323 -9.97 44.36 1.03
CA LEU A 323 -8.61 43.84 1.16
C LEU A 323 -7.60 44.90 1.63
N GLU A 324 -7.70 46.14 1.10
CA GLU A 324 -6.81 47.22 1.44
C GLU A 324 -6.97 47.69 2.89
N ALA A 325 -8.20 47.73 3.39
CA ALA A 325 -8.47 48.07 4.78
C ALA A 325 -7.81 47.10 5.78
N GLU A 326 -7.83 45.80 5.47
CA GLU A 326 -7.17 44.77 6.30
C GLU A 326 -5.65 44.76 6.14
N PHE A 327 -5.12 45.05 4.93
CA PHE A 327 -3.67 45.09 4.67
C PHE A 327 -2.99 46.27 5.36
N ALA A 328 -3.64 47.41 5.47
CA ALA A 328 -3.09 48.60 6.11
C ALA A 328 -2.75 48.39 7.59
N ASP A 329 -3.54 47.56 8.28
CA ASP A 329 -3.34 47.22 9.69
C ASP A 329 -2.16 46.26 9.93
N LEU A 330 -1.76 45.46 8.93
CA LEU A 330 -0.87 44.30 9.11
C LEU A 330 0.53 44.46 8.47
N LEU A 331 0.70 45.26 7.41
CA LEU A 331 1.92 45.29 6.62
C LEU A 331 2.63 46.65 6.51
N GLY A 332 2.02 47.74 7.03
CA GLY A 332 2.54 49.08 6.75
C GLY A 332 2.40 49.48 5.27
N ALA A 333 2.62 50.75 4.94
CA ALA A 333 2.20 51.38 3.69
C ALA A 333 2.92 50.96 2.37
N GLU A 334 3.84 49.99 2.39
CA GLU A 334 4.62 49.64 1.19
C GLU A 334 4.44 48.14 0.83
N HIS A 335 3.75 47.89 -0.29
CA HIS A 335 3.67 46.58 -0.93
C HIS A 335 4.63 46.55 -2.14
N PRO A 336 5.76 45.82 -2.10
CA PRO A 336 6.63 45.67 -3.27
C PRO A 336 6.01 44.65 -4.22
N ALA A 337 5.46 45.06 -5.33
CA ALA A 337 4.85 44.21 -6.36
C ALA A 337 5.84 43.28 -7.09
N ALA A 338 7.15 43.36 -6.80
CA ALA A 338 8.20 42.80 -7.67
C ALA A 338 8.86 41.51 -7.18
N ALA A 339 8.72 41.10 -5.93
CA ALA A 339 9.36 39.85 -5.42
C ALA A 339 8.46 39.20 -4.37
N ILE A 340 7.49 38.45 -4.83
CA ILE A 340 6.63 37.65 -3.91
C ILE A 340 7.46 36.47 -3.44
N ASP A 341 8.06 36.60 -2.24
CA ASP A 341 8.58 35.43 -1.53
C ASP A 341 7.44 34.50 -1.11
N ALA A 342 7.78 33.27 -0.72
CA ALA A 342 6.78 32.25 -0.37
C ALA A 342 5.90 32.71 0.82
N ASP A 343 6.41 33.54 1.73
CA ASP A 343 5.69 33.99 2.93
C ASP A 343 4.73 35.15 2.60
N THR A 344 5.09 36.01 1.68
CA THR A 344 4.20 37.08 1.16
C THR A 344 3.05 36.45 0.36
N ALA A 345 3.33 35.44 -0.48
CA ALA A 345 2.30 34.70 -1.21
C ALA A 345 1.32 34.00 -0.26
N ARG A 346 1.82 33.39 0.83
CA ARG A 346 0.95 32.79 1.87
C ARG A 346 0.08 33.82 2.58
N ARG A 347 0.59 35.02 2.85
CA ARG A 347 -0.17 36.09 3.49
C ARG A 347 -1.29 36.62 2.60
N VAL A 348 -1.04 36.88 1.33
CA VAL A 348 -2.06 37.30 0.36
C VAL A 348 -3.18 36.27 0.27
N VAL A 349 -2.83 35.01 0.13
CA VAL A 349 -3.80 33.90 0.07
C VAL A 349 -4.61 33.80 1.36
N ARG A 350 -3.98 33.98 2.52
CA ARG A 350 -4.64 33.95 3.82
C ARG A 350 -5.73 35.02 3.93
N HIS A 351 -5.42 36.27 3.60
CA HIS A 351 -6.39 37.35 3.67
C HIS A 351 -7.61 37.14 2.77
N THR A 352 -7.37 36.60 1.56
CA THR A 352 -8.46 36.22 0.67
C THR A 352 -9.44 35.23 1.30
N TRP A 353 -8.92 34.28 2.10
CA TRP A 353 -9.76 33.30 2.79
C TRP A 353 -10.38 33.85 4.06
N ASP A 354 -9.69 34.71 4.79
CA ASP A 354 -10.24 35.36 5.97
C ASP A 354 -11.49 36.17 5.64
N LEU A 355 -11.50 36.89 4.51
CA LEU A 355 -12.72 37.57 4.01
C LEU A 355 -13.85 36.59 3.71
N SER A 356 -13.56 35.45 3.09
CA SER A 356 -14.56 34.41 2.84
C SER A 356 -15.10 33.82 4.14
N LEU A 357 -14.25 33.60 5.13
CA LEU A 357 -14.64 33.06 6.45
C LEU A 357 -15.44 34.10 7.27
N ASP A 358 -15.09 35.39 7.16
CA ASP A 358 -15.82 36.45 7.84
C ASP A 358 -17.20 36.66 7.21
N GLN A 359 -17.31 36.55 5.88
CA GLN A 359 -18.60 36.57 5.20
C GLN A 359 -19.47 35.39 5.62
N LEU A 360 -18.90 34.17 5.66
CA LEU A 360 -19.61 33.00 6.15
C LEU A 360 -20.13 33.20 7.59
N HIS A 361 -19.33 33.82 8.44
CA HIS A 361 -19.76 34.14 9.82
C HIS A 361 -20.93 35.11 9.82
N GLN A 362 -20.89 36.17 8.96
CA GLN A 362 -21.99 37.14 8.82
C GLN A 362 -23.27 36.52 8.24
N ASP A 363 -23.10 35.54 7.34
CA ASP A 363 -24.22 34.77 6.78
C ASP A 363 -24.82 33.75 7.77
N GLY A 364 -24.28 33.66 8.98
CA GLY A 364 -24.77 32.80 10.05
C GLY A 364 -24.05 31.46 10.17
N TYR A 365 -23.05 31.19 9.34
CA TYR A 365 -22.22 29.98 9.39
C TYR A 365 -21.11 30.10 10.43
N THR A 366 -21.47 30.30 11.69
CA THR A 366 -20.52 30.61 12.79
C THR A 366 -19.49 29.54 13.03
N LEU A 367 -19.78 28.29 12.65
CA LEU A 367 -18.87 27.14 12.79
C LEU A 367 -17.92 26.95 11.60
N ALA A 368 -18.03 27.74 10.51
CA ALA A 368 -17.23 27.52 9.29
C ALA A 368 -15.71 27.62 9.56
N ARG A 369 -15.28 28.69 10.27
CA ARG A 369 -13.86 28.89 10.61
C ARG A 369 -13.32 27.80 11.55
N PRO A 370 -13.96 27.43 12.67
CA PRO A 370 -13.54 26.32 13.52
C PRO A 370 -13.48 24.98 12.78
N VAL A 371 -14.48 24.67 11.94
CA VAL A 371 -14.52 23.44 11.15
C VAL A 371 -13.36 23.39 10.14
N LEU A 372 -13.06 24.49 9.45
CA LEU A 372 -11.90 24.59 8.55
C LEU A 372 -10.59 24.35 9.29
N GLN A 373 -10.44 24.94 10.45
CA GLN A 373 -9.26 24.82 11.30
C GLN A 373 -9.07 23.37 11.80
N LEU A 374 -10.15 22.72 12.24
CA LEU A 374 -10.12 21.29 12.61
C LEU A 374 -9.73 20.41 11.43
N LEU A 375 -10.34 20.63 10.27
CA LEU A 375 -9.99 19.87 9.06
C LEU A 375 -8.52 20.04 8.64
N ALA A 376 -7.91 21.18 8.92
CA ALA A 376 -6.51 21.45 8.61
C ALA A 376 -5.53 20.63 9.46
N LEU A 377 -5.96 20.15 10.62
CA LEU A 377 -5.16 19.32 11.53
C LEU A 377 -5.14 17.83 11.15
N PHE A 378 -6.05 17.39 10.28
CA PHE A 378 -6.02 16.03 9.74
C PHE A 378 -4.92 15.87 8.70
N GLU A 379 -4.56 14.61 8.39
CA GLU A 379 -3.63 14.32 7.29
C GLU A 379 -4.12 14.87 5.94
N PRO A 380 -3.20 15.15 4.97
CA PRO A 380 -3.55 15.70 3.66
C PRO A 380 -4.26 14.68 2.76
N ALA A 381 -5.31 14.07 3.28
CA ALA A 381 -6.14 13.04 2.67
C ALA A 381 -7.63 13.40 2.82
N PRO A 382 -8.52 12.76 2.06
CA PRO A 382 -9.95 12.93 2.27
C PRO A 382 -10.37 12.46 3.67
N VAL A 383 -11.11 13.29 4.38
CA VAL A 383 -11.62 13.03 5.73
C VAL A 383 -13.05 12.48 5.60
N PRO A 384 -13.39 11.34 6.25
CA PRO A 384 -14.77 10.88 6.29
C PRO A 384 -15.68 11.96 6.88
N ARG A 385 -16.80 12.25 6.19
CA ARG A 385 -17.77 13.25 6.69
C ARG A 385 -18.27 12.91 8.09
N THR A 386 -18.35 11.62 8.40
CA THR A 386 -18.82 11.10 9.70
C THR A 386 -17.89 11.45 10.85
N LEU A 387 -16.64 11.83 10.62
CA LEU A 387 -15.73 12.32 11.66
C LEU A 387 -16.07 13.75 12.11
N MET A 388 -16.66 14.56 11.23
CA MET A 388 -17.02 15.94 11.58
C MET A 388 -18.36 15.96 12.31
N THR A 389 -18.32 15.56 13.58
CA THR A 389 -19.50 15.50 14.46
C THR A 389 -19.66 16.78 15.30
N PRO A 390 -20.87 17.08 15.79
CA PRO A 390 -21.08 18.18 16.72
C PRO A 390 -20.23 18.06 17.98
N GLU A 391 -20.06 16.83 18.48
CA GLU A 391 -19.27 16.51 19.67
C GLU A 391 -17.79 16.87 19.44
N LEU A 392 -17.20 16.48 18.30
CA LEU A 392 -15.82 16.86 17.96
C LEU A 392 -15.64 18.38 17.97
N VAL A 393 -16.54 19.09 17.29
CA VAL A 393 -16.46 20.56 17.21
C VAL A 393 -16.60 21.18 18.59
N THR A 394 -17.55 20.70 19.41
CA THR A 394 -17.79 21.21 20.77
C THR A 394 -16.59 20.91 21.68
N GLU A 395 -16.09 19.67 21.70
CA GLU A 395 -14.96 19.28 22.56
C GLU A 395 -13.67 20.03 22.20
N ALA A 396 -13.40 20.18 20.90
CA ALA A 396 -12.20 20.87 20.43
C ALA A 396 -12.27 22.39 20.69
N THR A 397 -13.38 23.03 20.36
CA THR A 397 -13.45 24.49 20.27
C THR A 397 -14.11 25.16 21.47
N GLY A 398 -14.83 24.40 22.31
CA GLY A 398 -15.69 24.94 23.39
C GLY A 398 -16.97 25.59 22.87
N LEU A 399 -17.23 25.61 21.57
CA LEU A 399 -18.42 26.21 20.98
C LEU A 399 -19.55 25.18 20.92
N SER A 400 -20.75 25.57 21.28
CA SER A 400 -21.93 24.71 21.13
C SER A 400 -22.21 24.44 19.66
N ALA A 401 -22.12 23.18 19.25
CA ALA A 401 -22.33 22.75 17.87
C ALA A 401 -23.56 21.83 17.78
N THR A 402 -24.29 21.96 16.68
CA THR A 402 -25.40 21.07 16.32
C THR A 402 -25.10 20.41 14.98
N ALA A 403 -25.74 19.27 14.69
CA ALA A 403 -25.55 18.56 13.40
C ALA A 403 -25.88 19.49 12.22
N ALA A 404 -26.98 20.22 12.28
CA ALA A 404 -27.35 21.21 11.27
C ALA A 404 -26.33 22.35 11.12
N GLY A 405 -25.72 22.79 12.23
CA GLY A 405 -24.68 23.82 12.22
C GLY A 405 -23.38 23.36 11.59
N VAL A 406 -22.95 22.11 11.84
CA VAL A 406 -21.77 21.50 11.19
C VAL A 406 -22.03 21.27 9.70
N ASP A 407 -23.22 20.76 9.31
CA ASP A 407 -23.60 20.60 7.91
C ASP A 407 -23.62 21.91 7.16
N ALA A 408 -24.19 22.95 7.77
CA ALA A 408 -24.21 24.30 7.23
C ALA A 408 -22.79 24.85 7.03
N ALA A 409 -21.91 24.69 8.04
CA ALA A 409 -20.52 25.10 7.97
C ALA A 409 -19.77 24.43 6.80
N LEU A 410 -19.91 23.11 6.64
CA LEU A 410 -19.30 22.36 5.54
C LEU A 410 -19.87 22.80 4.18
N ALA A 411 -21.18 23.03 4.07
CA ALA A 411 -21.82 23.54 2.86
C ALA A 411 -21.32 24.94 2.50
N GLY A 412 -21.21 25.84 3.48
CA GLY A 412 -20.66 27.18 3.30
C GLY A 412 -19.21 27.15 2.84
N LEU A 413 -18.35 26.34 3.49
CA LEU A 413 -16.95 26.15 3.06
C LEU A 413 -16.83 25.61 1.64
N HIS A 414 -17.70 24.69 1.25
CA HIS A 414 -17.76 24.17 -0.13
C HIS A 414 -18.20 25.25 -1.11
N GLN A 415 -19.22 26.04 -0.77
CA GLN A 415 -19.75 27.13 -1.58
C GLN A 415 -18.68 28.20 -1.90
N TYR A 416 -17.82 28.49 -0.95
CA TYR A 416 -16.71 29.44 -1.10
C TYR A 416 -15.40 28.81 -1.63
N GLY A 417 -15.44 27.54 -2.08
CA GLY A 417 -14.30 26.87 -2.70
C GLY A 417 -13.15 26.51 -1.75
N LEU A 418 -13.36 26.61 -0.42
CA LEU A 418 -12.37 26.26 0.60
C LEU A 418 -12.34 24.74 0.89
N LEU A 419 -13.43 24.07 0.56
CA LEU A 419 -13.64 22.63 0.74
C LEU A 419 -14.09 21.98 -0.57
N HIS A 420 -13.60 20.77 -0.84
CA HIS A 420 -14.05 19.96 -1.98
C HIS A 420 -14.66 18.66 -1.49
N THR A 421 -15.74 18.23 -2.13
CA THR A 421 -16.26 16.87 -2.01
C THR A 421 -15.73 16.06 -3.18
N PRO A 422 -14.73 15.16 -3.00
CA PRO A 422 -14.26 14.32 -4.09
C PRO A 422 -15.44 13.53 -4.64
N GLY A 423 -15.61 13.52 -5.96
CA GLY A 423 -16.63 12.73 -6.62
C GLY A 423 -16.53 11.27 -6.18
N THR A 424 -17.66 10.64 -5.93
CA THR A 424 -17.75 9.21 -5.63
C THR A 424 -17.08 8.43 -6.77
N ALA A 425 -16.07 7.63 -6.46
CA ALA A 425 -15.52 6.69 -7.43
C ALA A 425 -16.66 5.80 -7.97
N GLY A 426 -16.63 5.55 -9.28
CA GLY A 426 -17.73 4.93 -10.00
C GLY A 426 -18.22 3.59 -9.43
N PRO A 427 -19.39 3.11 -9.89
CA PRO A 427 -20.06 1.93 -9.33
C PRO A 427 -19.25 0.67 -9.66
N GLY A 428 -18.59 0.08 -8.68
CA GLY A 428 -17.86 -1.17 -8.86
C GLY A 428 -18.21 -2.25 -7.86
N ASP A 429 -18.40 -1.91 -6.59
CA ASP A 429 -18.39 -2.93 -5.53
C ASP A 429 -19.68 -3.09 -4.70
N GLY A 430 -20.79 -2.46 -5.10
CA GLY A 430 -22.09 -2.60 -4.41
C GLY A 430 -22.10 -2.05 -2.97
N VAL A 431 -21.08 -1.32 -2.56
CA VAL A 431 -20.99 -0.64 -1.25
C VAL A 431 -21.31 0.84 -1.47
N PRO A 432 -22.21 1.45 -0.66
CA PRO A 432 -22.53 2.86 -0.81
C PRO A 432 -21.26 3.72 -0.64
N PRO A 433 -21.09 4.76 -1.48
CA PRO A 433 -19.96 5.66 -1.38
C PRO A 433 -19.97 6.39 -0.03
N VAL A 434 -18.81 6.45 0.63
CA VAL A 434 -18.66 7.23 1.85
C VAL A 434 -18.57 8.70 1.49
N ASN A 435 -19.43 9.52 2.09
CA ASN A 435 -19.31 10.96 1.99
C ASN A 435 -18.00 11.41 2.62
N GLN A 436 -17.18 12.11 1.84
CA GLN A 436 -15.86 12.56 2.23
C GLN A 436 -15.66 14.04 1.89
N VAL A 437 -14.85 14.70 2.68
CA VAL A 437 -14.48 16.10 2.49
C VAL A 437 -12.96 16.24 2.38
N ARG A 438 -12.50 17.21 1.59
CA ARG A 438 -11.08 17.43 1.38
C ARG A 438 -10.77 18.93 1.30
N LEU A 439 -9.78 19.36 2.06
CA LEU A 439 -9.22 20.69 1.89
C LEU A 439 -8.25 20.74 0.70
N HIS A 440 -8.19 21.89 0.03
CA HIS A 440 -7.10 22.16 -0.88
C HIS A 440 -5.77 22.15 -0.09
N PRO A 441 -4.68 21.54 -0.58
CA PRO A 441 -3.42 21.42 0.18
C PRO A 441 -2.92 22.75 0.74
N LEU A 442 -2.98 23.83 -0.04
CA LEU A 442 -2.51 25.14 0.40
C LEU A 442 -3.45 25.77 1.45
N VAL A 443 -4.80 25.55 1.36
CA VAL A 443 -5.76 25.98 2.40
C VAL A 443 -5.40 25.30 3.71
N ARG A 444 -5.15 24.00 3.66
CA ARG A 444 -4.71 23.23 4.82
C ARG A 444 -3.42 23.76 5.42
N ASP A 445 -2.37 23.91 4.61
CA ASP A 445 -1.02 24.30 5.08
C ASP A 445 -1.02 25.70 5.68
N VAL A 446 -1.69 26.66 5.06
CA VAL A 446 -1.81 28.03 5.60
C VAL A 446 -2.63 28.03 6.88
N THR A 447 -3.77 27.30 6.92
CA THR A 447 -4.62 27.24 8.11
C THR A 447 -3.90 26.54 9.27
N ALA A 448 -3.21 25.42 9.02
CA ALA A 448 -2.43 24.71 10.04
C ALA A 448 -1.28 25.59 10.58
N HIS A 449 -0.60 26.34 9.71
CA HIS A 449 0.48 27.23 10.14
C HIS A 449 -0.02 28.38 11.05
N THR A 450 -1.25 28.83 10.88
CA THR A 450 -1.83 29.87 11.75
C THR A 450 -2.23 29.35 13.14
N LEU A 451 -2.38 28.03 13.28
CA LEU A 451 -2.73 27.36 14.54
C LEU A 451 -1.52 27.06 15.44
N THR A 452 -0.30 27.43 15.03
CA THR A 452 0.96 27.10 15.72
C THR A 452 1.18 27.80 17.08
N ARG A 453 0.14 28.37 17.70
CA ARG A 453 0.18 28.79 19.11
C ARG A 453 -0.13 27.59 20.01
N PRO A 454 0.69 27.30 21.05
CA PRO A 454 0.73 25.98 21.71
C PRO A 454 -0.60 25.52 22.38
N GLU A 455 -1.34 26.38 23.05
CA GLU A 455 -2.41 25.97 23.94
C GLU A 455 -3.75 25.53 23.28
N PRO A 456 -4.29 26.20 22.23
CA PRO A 456 -5.52 25.71 21.60
C PRO A 456 -5.29 24.43 20.78
N THR A 457 -4.10 24.30 20.18
CA THR A 457 -3.76 23.21 19.25
C THR A 457 -3.71 21.86 19.95
N GLU A 458 -3.21 21.81 21.19
CA GLU A 458 -3.11 20.56 21.94
C GLU A 458 -4.49 20.00 22.32
N THR A 459 -5.40 20.85 22.76
CA THR A 459 -6.79 20.46 23.08
C THR A 459 -7.52 19.95 21.85
N TRP A 460 -7.35 20.62 20.71
CA TRP A 460 -7.96 20.23 19.44
C TRP A 460 -7.42 18.90 18.90
N ILE A 461 -6.11 18.70 18.99
CA ILE A 461 -5.48 17.45 18.61
C ILE A 461 -5.97 16.30 19.52
N ALA A 462 -6.07 16.54 20.83
CA ALA A 462 -6.57 15.53 21.75
C ALA A 462 -8.03 15.15 21.46
N ALA A 463 -8.88 16.13 21.13
CA ALA A 463 -10.26 15.88 20.71
C ALA A 463 -10.32 15.09 19.39
N ILE A 464 -9.49 15.43 18.39
CA ILE A 464 -9.38 14.68 17.11
C ILE A 464 -8.96 13.25 17.39
N ASP A 465 -7.93 13.05 18.21
CA ASP A 465 -7.40 11.73 18.54
C ASP A 465 -8.46 10.86 19.24
N ALA A 466 -9.20 11.42 20.19
CA ALA A 466 -10.31 10.72 20.86
C ALA A 466 -11.45 10.35 19.90
N HIS A 467 -11.76 11.24 18.92
CA HIS A 467 -12.79 10.97 17.92
C HIS A 467 -12.36 9.97 16.86
N LEU A 468 -11.07 9.96 16.47
CA LEU A 468 -10.52 8.93 15.61
C LEU A 468 -10.63 7.55 16.27
N ALA A 469 -10.29 7.42 17.53
CA ALA A 469 -10.43 6.17 18.27
C ALA A 469 -11.88 5.69 18.30
N ARG A 470 -12.83 6.57 18.65
CA ARG A 470 -14.28 6.27 18.62
C ARG A 470 -14.80 5.90 17.23
N ALA A 471 -14.30 6.56 16.18
CA ALA A 471 -14.66 6.23 14.80
C ALA A 471 -14.13 4.87 14.35
N VAL A 472 -12.96 4.47 14.82
CA VAL A 472 -12.44 3.11 14.59
C VAL A 472 -13.34 2.10 15.28
N ASP A 473 -13.63 2.26 16.58
CA ASP A 473 -14.50 1.35 17.33
C ASP A 473 -15.89 1.22 16.67
N ALA A 474 -16.51 2.35 16.31
CA ALA A 474 -17.78 2.33 15.59
C ALA A 474 -17.69 1.61 14.23
N THR A 475 -16.58 1.79 13.50
CA THR A 475 -16.36 1.20 12.17
C THR A 475 -16.10 -0.30 12.27
N THR A 476 -15.31 -0.74 13.25
CA THR A 476 -14.98 -2.15 13.48
C THR A 476 -16.15 -2.95 14.02
N SER A 477 -17.07 -2.29 14.75
CA SER A 477 -18.30 -2.88 15.26
C SER A 477 -19.41 -3.06 14.21
N MET A 478 -19.25 -2.49 12.99
CA MET A 478 -20.24 -2.62 11.92
C MET A 478 -20.26 -4.02 11.33
N PRO A 479 -21.45 -4.62 11.13
CA PRO A 479 -21.52 -5.97 10.56
C PRO A 479 -21.13 -6.01 9.09
N GLY A 480 -20.40 -7.06 8.70
CA GLY A 480 -20.05 -7.33 7.31
C GLY A 480 -19.08 -6.31 6.71
N ARG A 481 -19.39 -5.80 5.50
CA ARG A 481 -18.52 -4.90 4.73
C ARG A 481 -18.87 -3.41 4.85
N THR A 482 -19.86 -3.09 5.62
CA THR A 482 -20.43 -1.71 5.67
C THR A 482 -19.39 -0.70 6.17
N GLY A 483 -18.54 -1.09 7.12
CA GLY A 483 -17.47 -0.25 7.66
C GLY A 483 -16.19 -0.13 6.79
N TRP A 484 -15.97 -1.01 5.82
CA TRP A 484 -14.70 -1.08 5.10
C TRP A 484 -14.27 0.18 4.37
N PRO A 485 -15.16 0.89 3.64
CA PRO A 485 -14.77 2.14 2.99
C PRO A 485 -14.33 3.21 3.97
N THR A 486 -15.00 3.30 5.13
CA THR A 486 -14.62 4.22 6.20
C THR A 486 -13.29 3.83 6.83
N ALA A 487 -13.06 2.53 7.10
CA ALA A 487 -11.79 2.02 7.61
C ALA A 487 -10.59 2.42 6.74
N ARG A 488 -10.72 2.33 5.42
CA ARG A 488 -9.68 2.76 4.48
C ARG A 488 -9.37 4.25 4.54
N LEU A 489 -10.39 5.09 4.72
CA LEU A 489 -10.18 6.53 4.88
C LEU A 489 -9.53 6.86 6.22
N LEU A 490 -9.95 6.21 7.31
CA LEU A 490 -9.39 6.40 8.64
C LEU A 490 -7.90 6.01 8.71
N ALA A 491 -7.50 4.95 8.02
CA ALA A 491 -6.15 4.40 8.06
C ALA A 491 -5.05 5.44 7.77
N VAL A 492 -5.31 6.43 6.93
CA VAL A 492 -4.33 7.48 6.61
C VAL A 492 -4.15 8.43 7.78
N HIS A 493 -5.25 8.78 8.48
CA HIS A 493 -5.25 9.77 9.56
C HIS A 493 -4.68 9.20 10.87
N LEU A 494 -4.77 7.89 11.06
CA LEU A 494 -4.31 7.24 12.28
C LEU A 494 -2.80 7.16 12.43
N ARG A 495 -2.02 7.30 11.35
CA ARG A 495 -0.56 7.33 11.45
C ARG A 495 -0.08 8.50 12.30
N SER A 496 -0.56 9.70 11.99
CA SER A 496 -0.20 10.89 12.78
C SER A 496 -0.82 10.86 14.18
N HIS A 497 -1.98 10.21 14.36
CA HIS A 497 -2.54 9.92 15.67
C HIS A 497 -1.54 9.12 16.52
N LEU A 498 -1.02 8.00 16.03
CA LEU A 498 -0.05 7.20 16.77
C LEU A 498 1.21 8.00 17.12
N ASP A 499 1.76 8.75 16.16
CA ASP A 499 2.98 9.55 16.40
C ASP A 499 2.79 10.62 17.49
N ARG A 500 1.60 11.23 17.59
CA ARG A 500 1.27 12.25 18.60
C ARG A 500 0.85 11.65 19.95
N SER A 501 0.04 10.59 19.91
CA SER A 501 -0.55 9.99 21.12
C SER A 501 0.42 9.06 21.83
N ALA A 502 1.42 8.52 21.16
CA ALA A 502 2.42 7.64 21.73
C ALA A 502 3.17 8.26 22.95
N GLN A 503 3.21 9.60 23.02
CA GLN A 503 3.80 10.31 24.16
C GLN A 503 2.83 10.50 25.34
N ARG A 504 1.52 10.38 25.12
CA ARG A 504 0.48 10.65 26.13
C ARG A 504 -0.22 9.38 26.61
N ASP A 505 -0.67 8.56 25.69
CA ASP A 505 -1.32 7.28 25.95
C ASP A 505 -1.00 6.30 24.83
N PHE A 506 0.19 5.73 24.94
CA PHE A 506 0.73 4.79 23.98
C PHE A 506 -0.17 3.56 23.81
N THR A 507 -0.70 3.03 24.91
CA THR A 507 -1.49 1.80 24.91
C THR A 507 -2.79 1.96 24.13
N THR A 508 -3.51 3.05 24.36
CA THR A 508 -4.76 3.34 23.63
C THR A 508 -4.50 3.59 22.15
N ALA A 509 -3.44 4.32 21.81
CA ALA A 509 -3.09 4.60 20.42
C ALA A 509 -2.71 3.32 19.64
N VAL A 510 -1.89 2.45 20.24
CA VAL A 510 -1.53 1.14 19.69
C VAL A 510 -2.76 0.25 19.52
N GLY A 511 -3.62 0.15 20.55
CA GLY A 511 -4.86 -0.63 20.48
C GLY A 511 -5.77 -0.18 19.33
N THR A 512 -5.97 1.13 19.17
CA THR A 512 -6.79 1.69 18.09
C THR A 512 -6.25 1.32 16.68
N LEU A 513 -4.93 1.36 16.49
CA LEU A 513 -4.33 0.97 15.21
C LEU A 513 -4.43 -0.53 14.96
N ASP A 514 -4.25 -1.33 15.99
CA ASP A 514 -4.32 -2.80 15.92
C ASP A 514 -5.74 -3.24 15.54
N ASP A 515 -6.77 -2.68 16.19
CA ASP A 515 -8.19 -2.94 15.89
C ASP A 515 -8.54 -2.58 14.44
N LEU A 516 -8.04 -1.44 13.95
CA LEU A 516 -8.26 -1.06 12.55
C LEU A 516 -7.50 -1.96 11.58
N ALA A 517 -6.28 -2.34 11.90
CA ALA A 517 -5.50 -3.26 11.08
C ALA A 517 -6.19 -4.64 10.99
N ASP A 518 -6.76 -5.13 12.09
CA ASP A 518 -7.55 -6.36 12.11
C ASP A 518 -8.83 -6.24 11.30
N ALA A 519 -9.53 -5.11 11.37
CA ALA A 519 -10.71 -4.84 10.54
C ALA A 519 -10.36 -4.82 9.05
N LEU A 520 -9.23 -4.23 8.66
CA LEU A 520 -8.73 -4.23 7.28
C LEU A 520 -8.34 -5.63 6.81
N ASN A 521 -7.73 -6.45 7.67
CA ASN A 521 -7.45 -7.85 7.41
C ASN A 521 -8.74 -8.63 7.12
N ASN A 522 -9.73 -8.51 7.99
CA ASN A 522 -11.04 -9.15 7.83
C ASN A 522 -11.76 -8.67 6.55
N ALA A 523 -11.51 -7.43 6.15
CA ALA A 523 -12.00 -6.85 4.91
C ALA A 523 -11.27 -7.34 3.65
N GLY A 524 -10.18 -8.10 3.80
CA GLY A 524 -9.31 -8.49 2.70
C GLY A 524 -8.49 -7.31 2.13
N ALA A 525 -8.35 -6.21 2.87
CA ALA A 525 -7.61 -5.01 2.51
C ALA A 525 -6.15 -5.10 3.02
N ALA A 526 -5.49 -6.21 2.74
CA ALA A 526 -4.18 -6.56 3.28
C ALA A 526 -3.08 -5.53 2.91
N SER A 527 -3.24 -4.80 1.81
CA SER A 527 -2.28 -3.76 1.40
C SER A 527 -2.32 -2.54 2.32
N GLU A 528 -3.52 -2.13 2.72
CA GLU A 528 -3.74 -1.03 3.66
C GLU A 528 -3.34 -1.45 5.08
N GLU A 529 -3.70 -2.67 5.50
CA GLU A 529 -3.25 -3.28 6.75
C GLU A 529 -1.72 -3.29 6.87
N LEU A 530 -1.02 -3.71 5.80
CA LEU A 530 0.45 -3.77 5.78
C LEU A 530 1.10 -2.44 6.16
N LEU A 531 0.55 -1.33 5.66
CA LEU A 531 1.08 0.00 5.94
C LEU A 531 0.90 0.39 7.41
N LEU A 532 -0.25 0.07 8.01
CA LEU A 532 -0.50 0.32 9.43
C LEU A 532 0.40 -0.56 10.32
N ARG A 533 0.49 -1.85 10.03
CA ARG A 533 1.33 -2.79 10.80
C ARG A 533 2.81 -2.43 10.75
N ARG A 534 3.32 -1.93 9.62
CA ARG A 534 4.70 -1.43 9.52
C ARG A 534 4.91 -0.21 10.40
N HIS A 535 4.01 0.76 10.31
CA HIS A 535 4.10 1.98 11.11
C HIS A 535 4.01 1.68 12.61
N LEU A 536 3.10 0.78 13.00
CA LEU A 536 2.95 0.31 14.37
C LEU A 536 4.24 -0.35 14.87
N LEU A 537 4.82 -1.27 14.09
CA LEU A 537 6.07 -1.95 14.43
C LEU A 537 7.24 -0.97 14.59
N ASP A 538 7.37 0.01 13.70
CA ASP A 538 8.43 1.03 13.77
C ASP A 538 8.28 1.88 15.04
N THR A 539 7.06 2.27 15.37
CA THR A 539 6.76 3.07 16.58
C THR A 539 6.99 2.26 17.84
N GLU A 540 6.47 1.04 17.95
CA GLU A 540 6.73 0.17 19.10
C GLU A 540 8.21 -0.15 19.27
N THR A 541 8.94 -0.39 18.18
CA THR A 541 10.38 -0.63 18.23
C THR A 541 11.13 0.58 18.81
N ARG A 542 10.70 1.79 18.49
CA ARG A 542 11.28 3.05 18.96
C ARG A 542 10.99 3.32 20.45
N PHE A 543 9.75 3.07 20.88
CA PHE A 543 9.31 3.40 22.25
C PHE A 543 9.50 2.28 23.25
N LEU A 544 9.27 1.02 22.86
CA LEU A 544 9.34 -0.15 23.73
C LEU A 544 10.61 -0.97 23.53
N GLY A 545 11.25 -0.83 22.36
CA GLY A 545 12.38 -1.65 21.96
C GLY A 545 11.98 -2.89 21.15
N ALA A 546 12.95 -3.41 20.38
CA ALA A 546 12.74 -4.51 19.45
C ALA A 546 12.34 -5.85 20.09
N ASP A 547 12.65 -6.01 21.38
CA ASP A 547 12.45 -7.25 22.15
C ASP A 547 11.21 -7.20 23.07
N HIS A 548 10.47 -6.09 23.07
CA HIS A 548 9.26 -5.97 23.88
C HIS A 548 8.17 -6.96 23.42
N PRO A 549 7.40 -7.57 24.33
CA PRO A 549 6.36 -8.54 23.97
C PRO A 549 5.38 -8.02 22.91
N ASP A 550 4.93 -6.76 23.00
CA ASP A 550 4.00 -6.16 22.05
C ASP A 550 4.67 -5.95 20.69
N THR A 551 5.91 -5.44 20.64
CA THR A 551 6.70 -5.31 19.41
C THR A 551 6.86 -6.66 18.71
N LEU A 552 7.10 -7.74 19.49
CA LEU A 552 7.18 -9.10 18.95
C LEU A 552 5.81 -9.63 18.48
N ALA A 553 4.71 -9.20 19.10
CA ALA A 553 3.36 -9.53 18.65
C ALA A 553 3.04 -8.83 17.33
N THR A 554 3.27 -7.53 17.24
CA THR A 554 3.06 -6.75 16.00
C THR A 554 3.95 -7.25 14.85
N ARG A 555 5.22 -7.61 15.12
CA ARG A 555 6.09 -8.25 14.12
C ARG A 555 5.51 -9.56 13.61
N ASN A 556 4.91 -10.34 14.49
CA ASN A 556 4.25 -11.60 14.11
C ASN A 556 2.99 -11.34 13.25
N HIS A 557 2.18 -10.34 13.59
CA HIS A 557 1.02 -9.93 12.79
C HIS A 557 1.45 -9.41 11.40
N LEU A 558 2.46 -8.53 11.35
CA LEU A 558 3.05 -8.06 10.09
C LEU A 558 3.52 -9.21 9.20
N ALA A 559 4.17 -10.22 9.78
CA ALA A 559 4.59 -11.41 9.04
C ALA A 559 3.39 -12.20 8.50
N SER A 560 2.30 -12.28 9.26
CA SER A 560 1.05 -12.93 8.80
C SER A 560 0.40 -12.15 7.66
N THR A 561 0.33 -10.81 7.74
CA THR A 561 -0.15 -9.94 6.66
C THR A 561 0.66 -10.11 5.37
N LEU A 562 1.99 -10.14 5.48
CA LEU A 562 2.90 -10.41 4.35
C LEU A 562 2.65 -11.78 3.74
N ASN A 563 2.40 -12.80 4.58
CA ASN A 563 2.07 -14.13 4.12
C ASN A 563 0.74 -14.16 3.34
N ASP A 564 -0.27 -13.42 3.77
CA ASP A 564 -1.56 -13.32 3.08
C ASP A 564 -1.45 -12.52 1.77
N LEU A 565 -0.52 -11.60 1.69
CA LEU A 565 -0.12 -10.91 0.46
C LEU A 565 0.73 -11.78 -0.48
N GLY A 566 1.15 -13.00 -0.07
CA GLY A 566 2.00 -13.92 -0.83
C GLY A 566 3.50 -13.57 -0.79
N GLU A 567 3.88 -12.59 0.04
CA GLU A 567 5.28 -12.25 0.30
C GLU A 567 5.90 -13.25 1.29
N HIS A 568 5.77 -14.56 0.97
CA HIS A 568 6.11 -15.64 1.89
C HIS A 568 7.57 -15.61 2.35
N GLN A 569 8.50 -15.12 1.51
CA GLN A 569 9.91 -15.04 1.87
C GLN A 569 10.15 -14.01 2.98
N GLN A 570 9.54 -12.82 2.85
CA GLN A 570 9.64 -11.77 3.87
C GLN A 570 8.93 -12.20 5.17
N ALA A 571 7.76 -12.82 5.04
CA ALA A 571 7.03 -13.38 6.17
C ALA A 571 7.87 -14.42 6.94
N ALA A 572 8.56 -15.31 6.24
CA ALA A 572 9.42 -16.31 6.85
C ALA A 572 10.58 -15.68 7.64
N VAL A 573 11.21 -14.63 7.09
CA VAL A 573 12.28 -13.90 7.79
C VAL A 573 11.77 -13.28 9.10
N LEU A 574 10.63 -12.59 9.07
CA LEU A 574 10.07 -11.95 10.27
C LEU A 574 9.59 -12.97 11.30
N HIS A 575 8.91 -14.05 10.88
CA HIS A 575 8.51 -15.13 11.80
C HIS A 575 9.72 -15.81 12.44
N HIS A 576 10.80 -16.07 11.69
CA HIS A 576 12.03 -16.64 12.21
C HIS A 576 12.69 -15.70 13.24
N GLN A 577 12.80 -14.41 12.92
CA GLN A 577 13.34 -13.40 13.86
C GLN A 577 12.51 -13.33 15.14
N THR A 578 11.17 -13.34 15.02
CA THR A 578 10.26 -13.32 16.16
C THR A 578 10.39 -14.58 17.01
N LEU A 579 10.48 -15.76 16.37
CA LEU A 579 10.69 -17.03 17.06
C LEU A 579 12.00 -17.00 17.85
N THR A 580 13.11 -16.62 17.21
CA THR A 580 14.44 -16.57 17.86
C THR A 580 14.45 -15.60 19.04
N ALA A 581 13.81 -14.44 18.91
CA ALA A 581 13.71 -13.48 20.01
C ALA A 581 12.87 -14.04 21.18
N ARG A 582 11.71 -14.65 20.89
CA ARG A 582 10.85 -15.26 21.90
C ARG A 582 11.50 -16.47 22.59
N GLU A 583 12.23 -17.31 21.86
CA GLU A 583 13.00 -18.41 22.46
C GLU A 583 14.05 -17.88 23.43
N ARG A 584 14.74 -16.80 23.11
CA ARG A 584 15.73 -16.16 23.97
C ARG A 584 15.14 -15.50 25.21
N ILE A 585 13.98 -14.81 25.07
CA ILE A 585 13.40 -13.95 26.12
C ILE A 585 12.43 -14.72 27.00
N LEU A 586 11.54 -15.51 26.39
CA LEU A 586 10.46 -16.21 27.07
C LEU A 586 10.76 -17.69 27.30
N GLY A 587 11.78 -18.22 26.60
CA GLY A 587 12.12 -19.64 26.61
C GLY A 587 11.33 -20.43 25.55
N PRO A 588 11.79 -21.66 25.21
CA PRO A 588 11.23 -22.49 24.16
C PRO A 588 9.81 -22.99 24.46
N ASP A 589 9.43 -23.08 25.72
CA ASP A 589 8.17 -23.66 26.19
C ASP A 589 7.03 -22.63 26.36
N HIS A 590 7.34 -21.35 26.23
CA HIS A 590 6.33 -20.30 26.42
C HIS A 590 5.27 -20.35 25.30
N PRO A 591 3.97 -20.18 25.62
CA PRO A 591 2.88 -20.24 24.64
C PRO A 591 3.10 -19.39 23.40
N ASN A 592 3.60 -18.15 23.57
CA ASN A 592 3.89 -17.23 22.46
C ASN A 592 5.06 -17.73 21.59
N THR A 593 6.04 -18.41 22.17
CA THR A 593 7.15 -19.03 21.43
C THR A 593 6.65 -20.18 20.58
N LEU A 594 5.83 -21.06 21.17
CA LEU A 594 5.18 -22.15 20.46
C LEU A 594 4.30 -21.65 19.31
N THR A 595 3.55 -20.56 19.54
CA THR A 595 2.77 -19.90 18.47
C THR A 595 3.66 -19.37 17.34
N SER A 596 4.80 -18.71 17.65
CA SER A 596 5.74 -18.24 16.62
C SER A 596 6.35 -19.37 15.82
N ARG A 597 6.70 -20.50 16.47
CA ARG A 597 7.23 -21.71 15.82
C ARG A 597 6.22 -22.28 14.84
N ASN A 598 4.96 -22.36 15.26
CA ASN A 598 3.86 -22.82 14.42
C ASN A 598 3.65 -21.92 13.20
N ASN A 599 3.66 -20.58 13.37
CA ASN A 599 3.48 -19.64 12.29
C ASN A 599 4.64 -19.69 11.29
N TYR A 600 5.88 -19.78 11.78
CA TYR A 600 7.05 -19.95 10.91
C TYR A 600 6.96 -21.24 10.09
N ALA A 601 6.60 -22.35 10.72
CA ALA A 601 6.40 -23.63 10.03
C ALA A 601 5.29 -23.56 8.95
N ASN A 602 4.20 -22.84 9.22
CA ASN A 602 3.12 -22.62 8.25
C ASN A 602 3.61 -21.86 7.00
N VAL A 603 4.43 -20.83 7.17
CA VAL A 603 5.00 -20.07 6.05
C VAL A 603 6.01 -20.90 5.26
N LEU A 604 6.86 -21.68 5.93
CA LEU A 604 7.76 -22.62 5.26
C LEU A 604 6.98 -23.63 4.39
N ASN A 605 5.83 -24.07 4.88
CA ASN A 605 4.93 -24.94 4.12
C ASN A 605 4.41 -24.28 2.83
N ARG A 606 4.14 -22.96 2.87
CA ARG A 606 3.73 -22.19 1.68
C ARG A 606 4.90 -21.95 0.70
N LEU A 607 6.12 -21.85 1.21
CA LEU A 607 7.36 -21.75 0.41
C LEU A 607 7.77 -23.08 -0.24
N GLY A 608 7.03 -24.18 0.02
CA GLY A 608 7.38 -25.50 -0.48
C GLY A 608 8.43 -26.25 0.37
N ASN A 609 8.91 -25.66 1.46
CA ASN A 609 9.88 -26.28 2.38
C ASN A 609 9.19 -27.27 3.33
N HIS A 610 8.41 -28.20 2.78
CA HIS A 610 7.52 -29.09 3.54
C HIS A 610 8.25 -29.97 4.57
N ARG A 611 9.49 -30.40 4.27
CA ARG A 611 10.30 -31.22 5.20
C ARG A 611 10.67 -30.42 6.45
N GLN A 612 11.12 -29.17 6.30
CA GLN A 612 11.47 -28.31 7.42
C GLN A 612 10.22 -27.91 8.22
N ALA A 613 9.12 -27.61 7.54
CA ALA A 613 7.82 -27.32 8.18
C ALA A 613 7.34 -28.51 9.03
N ALA A 614 7.38 -29.73 8.50
CA ALA A 614 7.00 -30.94 9.23
C ALA A 614 7.89 -31.19 10.45
N SER A 615 9.20 -30.89 10.36
CA SER A 615 10.13 -30.98 11.51
C SER A 615 9.74 -29.99 12.62
N LEU A 616 9.49 -28.74 12.29
CA LEU A 616 9.10 -27.70 13.26
C LEU A 616 7.73 -28.00 13.88
N HIS A 617 6.74 -28.43 13.07
CA HIS A 617 5.43 -28.83 13.61
C HIS A 617 5.52 -30.06 14.52
N ARG A 618 6.44 -31.02 14.24
CA ARG A 618 6.66 -32.16 15.12
C ARG A 618 7.25 -31.72 16.46
N GLN A 619 8.22 -30.81 16.42
CA GLN A 619 8.80 -30.22 17.64
C GLN A 619 7.74 -29.46 18.43
N ASP A 620 6.95 -28.59 17.77
CA ASP A 620 5.87 -27.81 18.39
C ASP A 620 4.83 -28.73 19.05
N LEU A 621 4.44 -29.82 18.37
CA LEU A 621 3.52 -30.81 18.93
C LEU A 621 4.10 -31.47 20.19
N THR A 622 5.35 -31.93 20.14
CA THR A 622 6.02 -32.58 21.29
C THR A 622 6.10 -31.63 22.49
N ASP A 623 6.45 -30.38 22.25
CA ASP A 623 6.56 -29.39 23.32
C ASP A 623 5.18 -29.05 23.90
N ARG A 624 4.13 -28.90 23.07
CA ARG A 624 2.76 -28.66 23.55
C ARG A 624 2.17 -29.88 24.28
N GLU A 625 2.45 -31.09 23.83
CA GLU A 625 2.05 -32.31 24.55
C GLU A 625 2.67 -32.37 25.97
N ARG A 626 3.93 -31.94 26.11
CA ARG A 626 4.61 -31.88 27.38
C ARG A 626 4.12 -30.73 28.26
N VAL A 627 3.88 -29.53 27.71
CA VAL A 627 3.54 -28.31 28.47
C VAL A 627 2.05 -28.21 28.77
N LEU A 628 1.20 -28.50 27.78
CA LEU A 628 -0.24 -28.31 27.84
C LEU A 628 -1.02 -29.63 28.01
N GLY A 629 -0.38 -30.76 27.72
CA GLY A 629 -1.00 -32.07 27.70
C GLY A 629 -1.65 -32.45 26.37
N LEU A 630 -1.89 -33.74 26.21
CA LEU A 630 -2.41 -34.34 24.94
C LEU A 630 -3.78 -33.82 24.52
N ASN A 631 -4.59 -33.39 25.50
CA ASN A 631 -6.00 -33.04 25.30
C ASN A 631 -6.22 -31.52 25.15
N HIS A 632 -5.17 -30.71 25.21
CA HIS A 632 -5.31 -29.24 25.09
C HIS A 632 -5.69 -28.87 23.64
N PRO A 633 -6.60 -27.90 23.43
CA PRO A 633 -7.01 -27.47 22.09
C PRO A 633 -5.85 -27.06 21.17
N ASP A 634 -4.82 -26.39 21.72
CA ASP A 634 -3.65 -26.00 20.94
C ASP A 634 -2.80 -27.21 20.55
N THR A 635 -2.71 -28.24 21.40
CA THR A 635 -2.03 -29.49 21.07
C THR A 635 -2.73 -30.19 19.91
N LEU A 636 -4.07 -30.22 19.93
CA LEU A 636 -4.86 -30.75 18.81
C LEU A 636 -4.64 -29.93 17.54
N GLY A 637 -4.53 -28.59 17.67
CA GLY A 637 -4.17 -27.68 16.56
C GLY A 637 -2.80 -28.01 15.96
N SER A 638 -1.77 -28.20 16.79
CA SER A 638 -0.42 -28.54 16.33
C SER A 638 -0.36 -29.91 15.65
N ARG A 639 -1.09 -30.92 16.19
CA ARG A 639 -1.23 -32.23 15.53
C ARG A 639 -1.85 -32.11 14.16
N ASN A 640 -2.88 -31.27 14.02
CA ASN A 640 -3.52 -30.98 12.75
C ASN A 640 -2.55 -30.34 11.73
N ASN A 641 -1.72 -29.40 12.19
CA ASN A 641 -0.77 -28.69 11.32
C ASN A 641 0.38 -29.62 10.88
N LEU A 642 0.87 -30.50 11.79
CA LEU A 642 1.84 -31.55 11.42
C LEU A 642 1.26 -32.47 10.35
N ALA A 643 0.02 -32.94 10.54
CA ALA A 643 -0.65 -33.81 9.58
C ALA A 643 -0.80 -33.11 8.21
N THR A 644 -1.17 -31.82 8.20
CA THR A 644 -1.24 -31.01 6.97
C THR A 644 0.13 -30.89 6.27
N ALA A 645 1.21 -30.68 7.04
CA ALA A 645 2.56 -30.58 6.49
C ALA A 645 3.03 -31.93 5.90
N LEU A 646 2.71 -33.04 6.55
CA LEU A 646 3.01 -34.40 6.04
C LEU A 646 2.22 -34.70 4.77
N ASN A 647 0.95 -34.26 4.70
CA ASN A 647 0.14 -34.43 3.51
C ASN A 647 0.76 -33.71 2.30
N ARG A 648 1.25 -32.47 2.50
CA ARG A 648 1.97 -31.71 1.46
C ARG A 648 3.33 -32.31 1.09
N LEU A 649 3.96 -33.03 2.01
CA LEU A 649 5.21 -33.76 1.76
C LEU A 649 4.99 -35.04 0.92
N GLY A 650 3.74 -35.48 0.76
CA GLY A 650 3.36 -36.70 0.07
C GLY A 650 3.12 -37.89 1.01
N ASP A 651 3.32 -37.72 2.33
CA ASP A 651 3.10 -38.78 3.32
C ASP A 651 1.60 -38.86 3.68
N HIS A 652 0.73 -39.04 2.67
CA HIS A 652 -0.74 -38.97 2.80
C HIS A 652 -1.29 -39.96 3.82
N ARG A 653 -0.66 -41.14 3.93
CA ARG A 653 -1.08 -42.19 4.91
C ARG A 653 -0.86 -41.74 6.35
N GLN A 654 0.35 -41.20 6.67
CA GLN A 654 0.62 -40.70 8.01
C GLN A 654 -0.24 -39.49 8.33
N ALA A 655 -0.48 -38.61 7.35
CA ALA A 655 -1.35 -37.45 7.51
C ALA A 655 -2.79 -37.90 7.85
N ALA A 656 -3.36 -38.85 7.11
CA ALA A 656 -4.70 -39.37 7.38
C ALA A 656 -4.81 -40.02 8.76
N ASP A 657 -3.78 -40.77 9.20
CA ASP A 657 -3.76 -41.40 10.52
C ASP A 657 -3.72 -40.36 11.65
N LEU A 658 -2.90 -39.30 11.50
CA LEU A 658 -2.85 -38.21 12.48
C LEU A 658 -4.16 -37.41 12.49
N HIS A 659 -4.76 -37.11 11.34
CA HIS A 659 -6.05 -36.42 11.28
C HIS A 659 -7.19 -37.30 11.87
N ARG A 660 -7.17 -38.62 11.67
CA ARG A 660 -8.14 -39.56 12.27
C ARG A 660 -8.06 -39.56 13.79
N ARG A 661 -6.86 -39.65 14.36
CA ARG A 661 -6.63 -39.56 15.82
C ARG A 661 -7.06 -38.17 16.33
N ASN A 662 -6.71 -37.10 15.61
CA ASN A 662 -7.07 -35.74 16.01
C ASN A 662 -8.61 -35.54 16.00
N LEU A 663 -9.32 -36.11 15.04
CA LEU A 663 -10.79 -36.08 14.98
C LEU A 663 -11.41 -36.81 16.17
N THR A 664 -10.97 -38.05 16.44
CA THR A 664 -11.45 -38.83 17.59
C THR A 664 -11.26 -38.10 18.92
N ASP A 665 -10.07 -37.52 19.15
CA ASP A 665 -9.81 -36.74 20.35
C ASP A 665 -10.63 -35.46 20.42
N SER A 666 -10.79 -34.76 19.31
CA SER A 666 -11.62 -33.55 19.22
C SER A 666 -13.11 -33.85 19.48
N GLU A 667 -13.63 -34.92 18.95
CA GLU A 667 -15.03 -35.37 19.21
C GLU A 667 -15.25 -35.68 20.70
N ARG A 668 -14.28 -36.36 21.32
CA ARG A 668 -14.33 -36.71 22.75
C ARG A 668 -14.22 -35.52 23.68
N ILE A 669 -13.37 -34.54 23.34
CA ILE A 669 -12.99 -33.41 24.23
C ILE A 669 -13.90 -32.20 24.03
N LEU A 670 -14.17 -31.87 22.76
CA LEU A 670 -14.89 -30.65 22.36
C LEU A 670 -16.34 -30.92 21.94
N GLY A 671 -16.65 -32.20 21.63
CA GLY A 671 -17.93 -32.59 21.06
C GLY A 671 -17.95 -32.59 19.52
N PRO A 672 -18.91 -33.33 18.91
CA PRO A 672 -18.97 -33.57 17.46
C PRO A 672 -19.23 -32.29 16.64
N ASP A 673 -19.94 -31.33 17.21
CA ASP A 673 -20.37 -30.10 16.53
C ASP A 673 -19.48 -28.90 16.81
N HIS A 674 -18.43 -29.08 17.60
CA HIS A 674 -17.50 -27.96 17.90
C HIS A 674 -16.74 -27.51 16.64
N PRO A 675 -16.55 -26.20 16.41
CA PRO A 675 -15.90 -25.70 15.20
C PRO A 675 -14.53 -26.35 14.87
N ASN A 676 -13.73 -26.67 15.89
CA ASN A 676 -12.43 -27.32 15.71
C ASN A 676 -12.59 -28.80 15.32
N THR A 677 -13.57 -29.51 15.88
CA THR A 677 -13.91 -30.91 15.51
C THR A 677 -14.34 -30.96 14.04
N LEU A 678 -15.24 -30.04 13.62
CA LEU A 678 -15.67 -29.96 12.23
C LEU A 678 -14.51 -29.60 11.28
N SER A 679 -13.52 -28.84 11.76
CA SER A 679 -12.30 -28.54 10.99
C SER A 679 -11.40 -29.79 10.89
N SER A 680 -11.22 -30.55 11.97
CA SER A 680 -10.46 -31.80 11.97
C SER A 680 -11.09 -32.85 11.01
N ARG A 681 -12.42 -32.97 11.03
CA ARG A 681 -13.16 -33.86 10.10
C ARG A 681 -12.96 -33.45 8.64
N ASN A 682 -13.01 -32.14 8.35
CA ASN A 682 -12.75 -31.62 7.02
C ASN A 682 -11.33 -31.92 6.54
N ASN A 683 -10.33 -31.81 7.43
CA ASN A 683 -8.92 -32.03 7.08
C ASN A 683 -8.61 -33.52 6.89
N LEU A 684 -9.27 -34.42 7.67
CA LEU A 684 -9.23 -35.86 7.42
C LEU A 684 -9.79 -36.18 6.04
N ALA A 685 -10.93 -35.59 5.68
CA ALA A 685 -11.53 -35.77 4.36
C ALA A 685 -10.58 -35.33 3.23
N ASN A 686 -9.91 -34.16 3.37
CA ASN A 686 -8.92 -33.72 2.41
C ASN A 686 -7.75 -34.72 2.28
N ALA A 687 -7.20 -35.21 3.41
CA ALA A 687 -6.10 -36.18 3.38
C ALA A 687 -6.50 -37.53 2.74
N LEU A 688 -7.72 -37.97 2.96
CA LEU A 688 -8.27 -39.17 2.30
C LEU A 688 -8.47 -38.95 0.80
N ASN A 689 -8.92 -37.75 0.41
CA ASN A 689 -9.01 -37.38 -1.00
C ASN A 689 -7.64 -37.45 -1.71
N ASP A 690 -6.62 -36.88 -1.07
CA ASP A 690 -5.23 -36.90 -1.58
C ASP A 690 -4.62 -38.32 -1.58
N LEU A 691 -5.13 -39.24 -0.71
CA LEU A 691 -4.78 -40.65 -0.69
C LEU A 691 -5.50 -41.47 -1.79
N GLY A 692 -6.49 -40.87 -2.47
CA GLY A 692 -7.31 -41.53 -3.49
C GLY A 692 -8.57 -42.18 -2.93
N GLU A 693 -8.84 -42.08 -1.64
CA GLU A 693 -10.05 -42.60 -0.99
C GLU A 693 -11.25 -41.64 -1.13
N HIS A 694 -11.55 -41.25 -2.40
CA HIS A 694 -12.48 -40.17 -2.73
C HIS A 694 -13.89 -40.39 -2.18
N GLN A 695 -14.40 -41.65 -2.15
CA GLN A 695 -15.74 -41.91 -1.61
C GLN A 695 -15.83 -41.61 -0.11
N GLN A 696 -14.84 -42.06 0.67
CA GLN A 696 -14.82 -41.81 2.11
C GLN A 696 -14.65 -40.31 2.40
N ALA A 697 -13.82 -39.61 1.60
CA ALA A 697 -13.64 -38.18 1.67
C ALA A 697 -14.95 -37.43 1.40
N ALA A 698 -15.70 -37.80 0.36
CA ALA A 698 -16.98 -37.20 0.03
C ALA A 698 -18.02 -37.39 1.16
N ASP A 699 -18.06 -38.56 1.79
CA ASP A 699 -18.96 -38.81 2.90
C ASP A 699 -18.64 -37.96 4.13
N LEU A 700 -17.37 -37.83 4.49
CA LEU A 700 -16.92 -36.94 5.59
C LEU A 700 -17.16 -35.46 5.27
N HIS A 701 -16.94 -35.03 4.03
CA HIS A 701 -17.25 -33.66 3.63
C HIS A 701 -18.75 -33.36 3.67
N ARG A 702 -19.60 -34.33 3.28
CA ARG A 702 -21.08 -34.22 3.34
C ARG A 702 -21.55 -34.09 4.79
N GLN A 703 -21.04 -34.94 5.70
CA GLN A 703 -21.32 -34.85 7.14
C GLN A 703 -20.87 -33.49 7.71
N THR A 704 -19.69 -33.06 7.35
CA THR A 704 -19.14 -31.78 7.83
C THR A 704 -19.95 -30.57 7.31
N LEU A 705 -20.41 -30.63 6.06
CA LEU A 705 -21.25 -29.58 5.48
C LEU A 705 -22.59 -29.49 6.21
N THR A 706 -23.27 -30.60 6.39
CA THR A 706 -24.57 -30.68 7.12
C THR A 706 -24.43 -30.13 8.55
N ALA A 707 -23.40 -30.55 9.29
CA ALA A 707 -23.17 -30.08 10.64
C ALA A 707 -22.88 -28.56 10.67
N ARG A 708 -22.05 -28.03 9.74
CA ARG A 708 -21.77 -26.60 9.64
C ARG A 708 -22.99 -25.79 9.21
N GLU A 709 -23.84 -26.30 8.34
CA GLU A 709 -25.10 -25.64 7.97
C GLU A 709 -26.01 -25.50 9.18
N HIS A 710 -26.07 -26.52 10.04
CA HIS A 710 -26.86 -26.50 11.26
C HIS A 710 -26.29 -25.53 12.32
N VAL A 711 -24.96 -25.56 12.57
CA VAL A 711 -24.32 -24.81 13.66
C VAL A 711 -24.05 -23.37 13.28
N LEU A 712 -23.58 -23.11 12.07
CA LEU A 712 -23.10 -21.81 11.61
C LEU A 712 -24.04 -21.13 10.61
N GLY A 713 -24.96 -21.88 10.04
CA GLY A 713 -25.81 -21.43 8.94
C GLY A 713 -25.22 -21.66 7.54
N PRO A 714 -26.07 -21.67 6.49
CA PRO A 714 -25.69 -22.04 5.12
C PRO A 714 -24.76 -21.04 4.44
N ASN A 715 -24.77 -19.80 4.89
CA ASN A 715 -23.98 -18.70 4.28
C ASN A 715 -22.71 -18.36 5.07
N HIS A 716 -22.42 -19.05 6.16
CA HIS A 716 -21.21 -18.79 6.93
C HIS A 716 -19.95 -19.15 6.11
N PRO A 717 -18.86 -18.35 6.15
CA PRO A 717 -17.66 -18.58 5.35
C PRO A 717 -17.05 -19.99 5.47
N ARG A 718 -17.10 -20.60 6.66
CA ARG A 718 -16.62 -21.97 6.89
C ARG A 718 -17.56 -23.03 6.26
N THR A 719 -18.87 -22.79 6.27
CA THR A 719 -19.87 -23.67 5.61
C THR A 719 -19.66 -23.63 4.09
N LEU A 720 -19.49 -22.44 3.52
CA LEU A 720 -19.18 -22.29 2.10
C LEU A 720 -17.83 -22.92 1.73
N GLY A 721 -16.86 -22.95 2.66
CA GLY A 721 -15.60 -23.70 2.50
C GLY A 721 -15.84 -25.20 2.41
N SER A 722 -16.66 -25.79 3.30
CA SER A 722 -17.00 -27.21 3.26
C SER A 722 -17.73 -27.61 1.99
N ARG A 723 -18.69 -26.80 1.53
CA ARG A 723 -19.41 -27.03 0.27
C ARG A 723 -18.45 -27.01 -0.92
N ASN A 724 -17.49 -26.11 -0.94
CA ASN A 724 -16.44 -26.06 -1.97
C ASN A 724 -15.57 -27.33 -1.95
N ASN A 725 -15.16 -27.81 -0.76
CA ASN A 725 -14.33 -29.01 -0.64
C ASN A 725 -15.09 -30.27 -1.09
N LEU A 726 -16.37 -30.41 -0.68
CA LEU A 726 -17.21 -31.48 -1.17
C LEU A 726 -17.31 -31.47 -2.70
N ALA A 727 -17.52 -30.31 -3.29
CA ALA A 727 -17.58 -30.14 -4.74
C ALA A 727 -16.27 -30.57 -5.42
N SER A 728 -15.11 -30.19 -4.86
CA SER A 728 -13.81 -30.62 -5.40
C SER A 728 -13.62 -32.13 -5.31
N THR A 729 -13.99 -32.74 -4.18
CA THR A 729 -13.93 -34.23 -4.00
C THR A 729 -14.86 -34.97 -4.96
N LEU A 730 -16.07 -34.46 -5.20
CA LEU A 730 -16.99 -35.02 -6.18
C LEU A 730 -16.44 -34.91 -7.61
N ASN A 731 -15.70 -33.80 -7.92
CA ASN A 731 -15.03 -33.70 -9.18
C ASN A 731 -13.92 -34.76 -9.36
N ASP A 732 -13.13 -35.02 -8.30
CA ASP A 732 -12.11 -36.06 -8.30
C ASP A 732 -12.72 -37.46 -8.38
N LEU A 733 -13.94 -37.65 -7.87
CA LEU A 733 -14.73 -38.89 -7.97
C LEU A 733 -15.35 -39.09 -9.39
N GLY A 734 -15.32 -38.08 -10.24
CA GLY A 734 -15.89 -38.10 -11.58
C GLY A 734 -17.35 -37.60 -11.64
N GLU A 735 -17.93 -37.18 -10.52
CA GLU A 735 -19.29 -36.65 -10.44
C GLU A 735 -19.34 -35.16 -10.84
N HIS A 736 -18.79 -34.85 -12.02
CA HIS A 736 -18.51 -33.46 -12.46
C HIS A 736 -19.75 -32.56 -12.50
N GLN A 737 -20.94 -33.10 -12.82
CA GLN A 737 -22.16 -32.30 -12.87
C GLN A 737 -22.59 -31.84 -11.48
N GLN A 738 -22.56 -32.75 -10.48
CA GLN A 738 -22.90 -32.40 -9.09
C GLN A 738 -21.88 -31.44 -8.51
N ALA A 739 -20.61 -31.65 -8.83
CA ALA A 739 -19.52 -30.75 -8.44
C ALA A 739 -19.71 -29.30 -9.00
N ALA A 740 -20.06 -29.21 -10.29
CA ALA A 740 -20.32 -27.91 -10.93
C ALA A 740 -21.52 -27.18 -10.27
N ASP A 741 -22.58 -27.90 -9.94
CA ASP A 741 -23.76 -27.32 -9.30
C ASP A 741 -23.43 -26.78 -7.89
N LEU A 742 -22.67 -27.55 -7.09
CA LEU A 742 -22.22 -27.10 -5.76
C LEU A 742 -21.24 -25.92 -5.82
N HIS A 743 -20.31 -25.94 -6.79
CA HIS A 743 -19.42 -24.81 -7.01
C HIS A 743 -20.17 -23.54 -7.44
N ARG A 744 -21.21 -23.65 -8.29
CA ARG A 744 -22.06 -22.54 -8.71
C ARG A 744 -22.84 -21.96 -7.54
N GLN A 745 -23.45 -22.80 -6.70
CA GLN A 745 -24.13 -22.37 -5.47
C GLN A 745 -23.15 -21.67 -4.52
N THR A 746 -21.95 -22.22 -4.34
CA THR A 746 -20.92 -21.65 -3.47
C THR A 746 -20.43 -20.30 -3.98
N LEU A 747 -20.25 -20.17 -5.30
CA LEU A 747 -19.83 -18.90 -5.93
C LEU A 747 -20.88 -17.82 -5.71
N THR A 748 -22.15 -18.11 -6.02
CA THR A 748 -23.26 -17.15 -5.82
C THR A 748 -23.36 -16.70 -4.36
N ALA A 749 -23.27 -17.65 -3.41
CA ALA A 749 -23.30 -17.31 -1.99
C ALA A 749 -22.10 -16.47 -1.55
N ARG A 750 -20.88 -16.77 -2.04
CA ARG A 750 -19.69 -15.99 -1.74
C ARG A 750 -19.72 -14.61 -2.38
N GLU A 751 -20.24 -14.47 -3.59
CA GLU A 751 -20.46 -13.16 -4.23
C GLU A 751 -21.39 -12.26 -3.39
N HIS A 752 -22.46 -12.85 -2.84
CA HIS A 752 -23.38 -12.13 -1.97
C HIS A 752 -22.76 -11.77 -0.62
N VAL A 753 -22.05 -12.69 0.04
CA VAL A 753 -21.54 -12.51 1.42
C VAL A 753 -20.21 -11.74 1.44
N LEU A 754 -19.29 -12.07 0.54
CA LEU A 754 -17.92 -11.56 0.52
C LEU A 754 -17.67 -10.54 -0.61
N GLY A 755 -18.52 -10.56 -1.65
CA GLY A 755 -18.38 -9.76 -2.85
C GLY A 755 -17.63 -10.46 -3.98
N PRO A 756 -17.82 -9.97 -5.23
CA PRO A 756 -17.31 -10.62 -6.44
C PRO A 756 -15.78 -10.66 -6.54
N ASN A 757 -15.09 -9.70 -5.89
CA ASN A 757 -13.65 -9.54 -5.97
C ASN A 757 -12.88 -10.06 -4.73
N HIS A 758 -13.58 -10.62 -3.75
CA HIS A 758 -12.91 -11.20 -2.59
C HIS A 758 -12.06 -12.43 -2.98
N PRO A 759 -10.83 -12.61 -2.46
CA PRO A 759 -9.95 -13.72 -2.85
C PRO A 759 -10.60 -15.11 -2.79
N ARG A 760 -11.40 -15.37 -1.76
CA ARG A 760 -12.15 -16.65 -1.64
C ARG A 760 -13.24 -16.81 -2.69
N THR A 761 -13.88 -15.72 -3.12
CA THR A 761 -14.86 -15.73 -4.21
C THR A 761 -14.19 -16.05 -5.54
N LEU A 762 -13.04 -15.40 -5.80
CA LEU A 762 -12.22 -15.67 -6.97
C LEU A 762 -11.70 -17.12 -6.99
N GLY A 763 -11.37 -17.69 -5.82
CA GLY A 763 -11.05 -19.12 -5.68
C GLY A 763 -12.21 -20.01 -6.09
N SER A 764 -13.44 -19.71 -5.64
CA SER A 764 -14.64 -20.50 -6.04
C SER A 764 -14.90 -20.42 -7.54
N ARG A 765 -14.75 -19.23 -8.14
CA ARG A 765 -14.92 -19.04 -9.59
C ARG A 765 -13.90 -19.86 -10.37
N ASN A 766 -12.65 -19.89 -9.89
CA ASN A 766 -11.60 -20.72 -10.50
C ASN A 766 -11.92 -22.21 -10.40
N ASN A 767 -12.43 -22.69 -9.25
CA ASN A 767 -12.78 -24.10 -9.06
C ASN A 767 -13.96 -24.50 -9.96
N LEU A 768 -15.00 -23.66 -10.05
CA LEU A 768 -16.10 -23.88 -10.98
C LEU A 768 -15.59 -23.99 -12.43
N ALA A 769 -14.70 -23.07 -12.83
CA ALA A 769 -14.12 -23.10 -14.18
C ALA A 769 -13.32 -24.38 -14.45
N SER A 770 -12.56 -24.88 -13.46
CA SER A 770 -11.83 -26.14 -13.57
C SER A 770 -12.78 -27.33 -13.73
N THR A 771 -13.84 -27.40 -12.92
CA THR A 771 -14.85 -28.45 -13.01
C THR A 771 -15.61 -28.44 -14.36
N LEU A 772 -15.95 -27.24 -14.88
CA LEU A 772 -16.56 -27.10 -16.20
C LEU A 772 -15.63 -27.57 -17.33
N ASN A 773 -14.33 -27.34 -17.15
CA ASN A 773 -13.32 -27.84 -18.08
C ASN A 773 -13.26 -29.38 -18.08
N ASP A 774 -13.39 -30.02 -16.93
CA ASP A 774 -13.46 -31.50 -16.80
C ASP A 774 -14.78 -32.06 -17.31
N LEU A 775 -15.89 -31.31 -17.19
CA LEU A 775 -17.19 -31.63 -17.76
C LEU A 775 -17.22 -31.50 -19.31
N GLY A 776 -16.18 -30.86 -19.91
CA GLY A 776 -16.09 -30.63 -21.35
C GLY A 776 -16.65 -29.28 -21.81
N GLU A 777 -17.11 -28.44 -20.91
CA GLU A 777 -17.63 -27.10 -21.19
C GLU A 777 -16.48 -26.05 -21.31
N HIS A 778 -15.49 -26.35 -22.20
CA HIS A 778 -14.23 -25.64 -22.28
C HIS A 778 -14.36 -24.13 -22.58
N GLN A 779 -15.41 -23.71 -23.33
CA GLN A 779 -15.63 -22.29 -23.62
C GLN A 779 -16.02 -21.53 -22.35
N GLN A 780 -16.99 -22.06 -21.58
CA GLN A 780 -17.41 -21.43 -20.32
C GLN A 780 -16.26 -21.42 -19.29
N ALA A 781 -15.49 -22.51 -19.23
CA ALA A 781 -14.31 -22.60 -18.38
C ALA A 781 -13.26 -21.50 -18.72
N ALA A 782 -12.95 -21.33 -20.01
CA ALA A 782 -12.00 -20.30 -20.46
C ALA A 782 -12.48 -18.87 -20.14
N ASP A 783 -13.78 -18.61 -20.28
CA ASP A 783 -14.36 -17.30 -19.99
C ASP A 783 -14.33 -17.00 -18.48
N LEU A 784 -14.65 -17.97 -17.61
CA LEU A 784 -14.56 -17.80 -16.16
C LEU A 784 -13.10 -17.69 -15.68
N HIS A 785 -12.16 -18.46 -16.24
CA HIS A 785 -10.73 -18.31 -15.92
C HIS A 785 -10.19 -16.94 -16.34
N ARG A 786 -10.63 -16.39 -17.50
CA ARG A 786 -10.24 -15.04 -17.94
C ARG A 786 -10.76 -13.97 -16.98
N GLN A 787 -12.04 -14.04 -16.60
CA GLN A 787 -12.64 -13.13 -15.61
C GLN A 787 -11.90 -13.22 -14.26
N THR A 788 -11.59 -14.45 -13.80
CA THR A 788 -10.88 -14.67 -12.55
C THR A 788 -9.45 -14.12 -12.61
N LEU A 789 -8.75 -14.32 -13.73
CA LEU A 789 -7.40 -13.80 -13.94
C LEU A 789 -7.40 -12.28 -13.86
N THR A 790 -8.26 -11.60 -14.63
CA THR A 790 -8.38 -10.13 -14.62
C THR A 790 -8.69 -9.60 -13.21
N ALA A 791 -9.63 -10.24 -12.50
CA ALA A 791 -9.97 -9.84 -11.13
C ALA A 791 -8.82 -10.08 -10.15
N ARG A 792 -8.11 -11.22 -10.26
CA ARG A 792 -6.93 -11.51 -9.41
C ARG A 792 -5.76 -10.60 -9.73
N GLU A 793 -5.51 -10.26 -10.98
CA GLU A 793 -4.52 -9.26 -11.36
C GLU A 793 -4.82 -7.90 -10.73
N HIS A 794 -6.10 -7.52 -10.66
CA HIS A 794 -6.54 -6.28 -10.04
C HIS A 794 -6.43 -6.31 -8.50
N VAL A 795 -6.84 -7.40 -7.84
CA VAL A 795 -6.94 -7.47 -6.37
C VAL A 795 -5.66 -7.92 -5.70
N LEU A 796 -5.01 -8.93 -6.29
CA LEU A 796 -3.83 -9.59 -5.72
C LEU A 796 -2.53 -9.21 -6.41
N GLY A 797 -2.62 -8.62 -7.60
CA GLY A 797 -1.49 -8.32 -8.46
C GLY A 797 -1.11 -9.48 -9.40
N PRO A 798 -0.37 -9.16 -10.51
CA PRO A 798 -0.06 -10.11 -11.58
C PRO A 798 0.84 -11.28 -11.17
N ASN A 799 1.61 -11.13 -10.09
CA ASN A 799 2.62 -12.11 -9.66
C ASN A 799 2.21 -12.90 -8.42
N HIS A 800 1.00 -12.69 -7.93
CA HIS A 800 0.50 -13.50 -6.85
C HIS A 800 0.42 -14.98 -7.28
N PRO A 801 0.82 -15.95 -6.43
CA PRO A 801 0.75 -17.37 -6.78
C PRO A 801 -0.61 -17.81 -7.34
N ASP A 802 -1.70 -17.28 -6.75
CA ASP A 802 -3.05 -17.56 -7.23
C ASP A 802 -3.35 -16.93 -8.60
N THR A 803 -2.77 -15.76 -8.91
CA THR A 803 -2.90 -15.11 -10.22
C THR A 803 -2.16 -15.92 -11.28
N LEU A 804 -0.94 -16.39 -10.97
CA LEU A 804 -0.16 -17.27 -11.84
C LEU A 804 -0.88 -18.60 -12.08
N THR A 805 -1.50 -19.16 -11.04
CA THR A 805 -2.36 -20.37 -11.16
C THR A 805 -3.52 -20.12 -12.11
N SER A 806 -4.24 -18.98 -11.99
CA SER A 806 -5.34 -18.65 -12.91
C SER A 806 -4.87 -18.50 -14.35
N ARG A 807 -3.67 -17.95 -14.59
CA ARG A 807 -3.09 -17.83 -15.92
C ARG A 807 -2.82 -19.19 -16.55
N ASN A 808 -2.25 -20.11 -15.77
CA ASN A 808 -2.01 -21.49 -16.21
C ASN A 808 -3.31 -22.24 -16.50
N ASN A 809 -4.34 -22.08 -15.64
CA ASN A 809 -5.63 -22.71 -15.82
C ASN A 809 -6.35 -22.17 -17.07
N LEU A 810 -6.27 -20.87 -17.34
CA LEU A 810 -6.79 -20.27 -18.58
C LEU A 810 -6.09 -20.85 -19.82
N ALA A 811 -4.77 -20.96 -19.80
CA ALA A 811 -4.01 -21.55 -20.90
C ALA A 811 -4.39 -23.01 -21.15
N THR A 812 -4.61 -23.79 -20.09
CA THR A 812 -5.08 -25.19 -20.17
C THR A 812 -6.48 -25.29 -20.77
N ALA A 813 -7.43 -24.46 -20.34
CA ALA A 813 -8.79 -24.44 -20.88
C ALA A 813 -8.81 -24.04 -22.36
N GLN A 814 -7.99 -23.06 -22.75
CA GLN A 814 -7.84 -22.63 -24.14
C GLN A 814 -7.23 -23.73 -25.02
N ALA A 815 -6.25 -24.48 -24.52
CA ALA A 815 -5.65 -25.60 -25.24
C ALA A 815 -6.68 -26.71 -25.51
N ARG A 816 -7.48 -27.11 -24.50
CA ARG A 816 -8.56 -28.10 -24.62
C ARG A 816 -9.67 -27.62 -25.59
N LEU A 817 -10.00 -26.35 -25.56
CA LEU A 817 -10.96 -25.74 -26.51
C LEU A 817 -10.44 -25.84 -27.95
N ALA A 818 -9.17 -25.54 -28.19
CA ALA A 818 -8.53 -25.65 -29.50
C ALA A 818 -8.48 -27.08 -30.03
N GLU A 819 -8.28 -28.08 -29.14
CA GLU A 819 -8.30 -29.50 -29.49
C GLU A 819 -9.71 -29.98 -29.90
N THR A 820 -10.74 -29.56 -29.18
CA THR A 820 -12.15 -29.91 -29.52
C THR A 820 -12.56 -29.26 -30.84
N GLY A 821 -12.11 -28.02 -31.14
CA GLY A 821 -12.32 -27.35 -32.42
C GLY A 821 -11.65 -28.10 -33.59
N ARG A 822 -10.40 -28.57 -33.41
CA ARG A 822 -9.68 -29.40 -34.41
C ARG A 822 -10.38 -30.74 -34.65
N ARG A 823 -10.81 -31.47 -33.61
CA ARG A 823 -11.55 -32.74 -33.77
C ARG A 823 -12.86 -32.56 -34.52
N ARG A 824 -13.64 -31.50 -34.24
CA ARG A 824 -14.88 -31.17 -34.98
C ARG A 824 -14.61 -30.88 -36.47
N TRP A 825 -13.50 -30.20 -36.78
CA TRP A 825 -13.12 -29.88 -38.16
C TRP A 825 -12.73 -31.12 -38.97
N TRP A 826 -12.09 -32.12 -38.35
CA TRP A 826 -11.75 -33.38 -38.99
C TRP A 826 -12.96 -34.34 -39.17
N GLN A 827 -14.05 -34.14 -38.45
CA GLN A 827 -15.28 -34.92 -38.54
C GLN A 827 -16.32 -34.35 -39.53
N LEU A 828 -16.09 -33.15 -40.09
CA LEU A 828 -16.94 -32.61 -41.13
C LEU A 828 -16.74 -33.46 -42.39
N PRO A 829 -17.83 -34.03 -43.01
CA PRO A 829 -17.73 -34.79 -44.26
C PRO A 829 -17.13 -33.87 -45.35
N ARG A 830 -15.99 -34.28 -45.89
CA ARG A 830 -15.41 -33.63 -47.09
C ARG A 830 -16.49 -33.71 -48.16
N ARG A 831 -17.18 -32.59 -48.40
CA ARG A 831 -18.02 -32.48 -49.61
C ARG A 831 -17.07 -32.67 -50.82
N ARG A 832 -17.31 -33.77 -51.54
CA ARG A 832 -16.75 -33.95 -52.88
C ARG A 832 -17.39 -32.99 -53.87
#